data_4b760da41f07a18e25b9d69e4b61c129
#
_entry.id   4b760da41f07a18e25b9d69e4b61c129
#
_cell.length_a   1.000
_cell.length_b   1.000
_cell.length_c   1.000
_cell.angle_alpha   90.00
_cell.angle_beta   90.00
_cell.angle_gamma   90.00
#
_symmetry.space_group_name_H-M   'P 1'
#
loop_
_entity.id
_entity.type
_entity.pdbx_description
1 polymer ?
#
loop_
_entity_poly.entity_id
_entity_poly.type
_entity_poly.pdbx_seq_one_letter_code
_entity_poly.pdbx_strand_id
1 'polypeptide(L)'
;MLTRLSFLGACLLGTASALWAVRTEDIEHGGFADFLAAETENLSISSLGTVELAPALEEIAVLDETVVWGAIHHPEDGLIIGTGNGGKVLHVRDDGEVTVLFDSEEVLARALAMDDEGRIYVGTSPDGRIYRIEPGRNPEVFFDPPETYIWKLLFNDVGDLFVATGQTGKLYRLPTGFSLGDEPEVWFQSERPHVTQIEQDLEGELLIAVSPRAVLYRITGPDTFEVLAQTEAEEIAGIVPGPDGELLFATFSDKPGGEDAKKTPLDLPEILDRARGSGDNGNKASPFSFVFRRTGEGFLEPLWSAGGSRIFSLEQADPSQPLLVGTEEQGVLYEVVDDQNWRRLQRIPSGGQVSYILPMAEGSRDRYLLSSNPAAVCRMVSDRSEQGQLTSDVVDAGQSARWGRLRPKGLGGQHFDAVDWEVRSGPVDEPDDAWTDWRTLDGELLMGGPLNRFMQYRATFRSPEDRLRAVRLFYQVNNAPPVVTGINVVPVGIQVVNVPQNNRPTVNLNQLLSGEELAQNQNAQKTQRQVRFLGSEGYLTAGWKASDPNGDALRYTVKLKTETEADWSTLAQNIDVPAFSLNTKGMDDGYYLVRVEATDAPSNPSGQARMGYAVSRPFLVDNTPPSIERRPTSGGGDAVVYAVRDGFSVVTEASLQVNGGEPTELSPSDGLFDSENEEFGADSGSWDSGTHSLVFEAVDEAGNRSVHRSSFTKP
;
A
#
# COMPACT_ATOMS: atom_id res chain seq x y z
N MET A 1 26.92 -69.65 -10.08
CA MET A 1 27.29 -69.55 -8.69
C MET A 1 27.35 -68.08 -8.31
N LEU A 2 26.34 -67.63 -7.65
CA LEU A 2 26.11 -66.24 -7.32
C LEU A 2 26.80 -65.84 -6.04
N THR A 3 27.48 -64.72 -6.02
CA THR A 3 27.88 -64.06 -4.79
C THR A 3 27.35 -62.58 -4.81
N ARG A 4 26.42 -62.34 -3.93
CA ARG A 4 25.87 -60.99 -3.68
C ARG A 4 26.87 -60.19 -2.85
N LEU A 5 27.29 -59.03 -3.33
CA LEU A 5 27.89 -57.95 -2.53
C LEU A 5 26.82 -56.96 -2.12
N SER A 6 26.56 -56.87 -0.84
CA SER A 6 25.74 -55.83 -0.21
C SER A 6 26.61 -54.63 0.07
N PHE A 7 26.31 -53.50 -0.60
CA PHE A 7 26.89 -52.18 -0.26
C PHE A 7 26.00 -51.54 0.80
N LEU A 8 26.48 -51.40 2.01
CA LEU A 8 25.93 -50.51 3.02
C LEU A 8 26.36 -49.08 2.66
N GLY A 9 25.47 -48.32 2.12
CA GLY A 9 25.63 -46.87 1.99
C GLY A 9 25.32 -46.18 3.32
N ALA A 10 26.35 -45.71 4.01
CA ALA A 10 26.19 -44.80 5.13
C ALA A 10 25.71 -43.44 4.63
N CYS A 11 24.44 -43.12 4.84
CA CYS A 11 23.93 -41.74 4.72
C CYS A 11 24.55 -40.87 5.82
N LEU A 12 25.59 -40.15 5.50
CA LEU A 12 26.03 -38.99 6.26
C LEU A 12 24.98 -37.89 6.01
N LEU A 13 24.01 -37.78 6.92
CA LEU A 13 23.19 -36.57 7.07
C LEU A 13 24.10 -35.49 7.65
N GLY A 14 24.82 -34.81 6.77
CA GLY A 14 25.41 -33.54 7.06
C GLY A 14 24.27 -32.52 7.29
N THR A 15 24.04 -32.18 8.55
CA THR A 15 23.28 -30.95 8.88
C THR A 15 24.08 -29.78 8.33
N ALA A 16 23.76 -29.38 7.11
CA ALA A 16 24.18 -28.08 6.60
C ALA A 16 23.52 -27.03 7.51
N SER A 17 24.29 -26.56 8.48
CA SER A 17 24.03 -25.27 9.12
C SER A 17 24.00 -24.28 7.99
N ALA A 18 22.82 -23.76 7.63
CA ALA A 18 22.71 -22.67 6.69
C ALA A 18 23.51 -21.51 7.27
N LEU A 19 24.69 -21.30 6.77
CA LEU A 19 25.47 -20.08 6.98
C LEU A 19 24.65 -18.95 6.32
N TRP A 20 23.98 -18.16 7.10
CA TRP A 20 23.31 -16.94 6.69
C TRP A 20 24.40 -15.88 6.51
N ALA A 21 25.10 -15.94 5.39
CA ALA A 21 25.91 -14.82 4.96
C ALA A 21 24.99 -13.69 4.52
N VAL A 22 25.43 -12.44 4.61
CA VAL A 22 24.75 -11.27 4.02
C VAL A 22 24.30 -11.67 2.61
N ARG A 23 22.98 -11.92 2.46
CA ARG A 23 22.42 -12.43 1.21
C ARG A 23 22.28 -11.30 0.20
N THR A 24 22.54 -11.64 -1.05
CA THR A 24 22.02 -10.83 -2.15
C THR A 24 20.52 -11.08 -2.20
N GLU A 25 19.76 -10.01 -2.04
CA GLU A 25 18.31 -9.97 -2.16
C GLU A 25 17.94 -9.41 -3.51
N ASP A 26 16.69 -9.53 -3.89
CA ASP A 26 16.16 -8.95 -5.10
C ASP A 26 14.72 -8.46 -4.93
N ILE A 27 14.39 -7.43 -5.71
CA ILE A 27 13.05 -6.91 -5.89
C ILE A 27 12.71 -7.07 -7.36
N GLU A 28 11.53 -7.60 -7.66
CA GLU A 28 11.04 -7.75 -9.03
C GLU A 28 9.81 -6.84 -9.23
N HIS A 29 9.92 -5.89 -10.15
CA HIS A 29 8.81 -5.16 -10.71
C HIS A 29 8.32 -5.91 -11.95
N GLY A 30 7.11 -6.46 -11.90
CA GLY A 30 6.54 -7.21 -13.01
C GLY A 30 5.05 -7.41 -12.81
N GLY A 31 4.30 -7.00 -13.79
CA GLY A 31 2.85 -7.02 -13.75
C GLY A 31 2.26 -5.63 -13.97
N PHE A 32 0.96 -5.59 -14.23
CA PHE A 32 0.27 -4.35 -14.56
C PHE A 32 0.37 -3.29 -13.44
N ALA A 33 0.17 -3.72 -12.18
CA ALA A 33 0.14 -2.80 -11.05
C ALA A 33 1.50 -2.10 -10.80
N ASP A 34 2.62 -2.83 -10.92
CA ASP A 34 3.95 -2.28 -10.71
C ASP A 34 4.31 -1.24 -11.78
N PHE A 35 3.93 -1.52 -13.05
CA PHE A 35 4.18 -0.59 -14.14
C PHE A 35 3.16 0.55 -14.22
N LEU A 36 1.96 0.37 -13.64
CA LEU A 36 0.98 1.45 -13.51
C LEU A 36 1.45 2.54 -12.54
N ALA A 37 2.17 2.16 -11.48
CA ALA A 37 2.76 3.10 -10.52
C ALA A 37 3.95 3.89 -11.12
N ALA A 38 4.56 3.37 -12.19
CA ALA A 38 5.64 4.04 -12.90
C ALA A 38 5.14 5.22 -13.75
N GLU A 39 5.97 6.25 -13.90
CA GLU A 39 5.75 7.29 -14.90
C GLU A 39 6.08 6.73 -16.29
N THR A 40 5.15 6.89 -17.23
CA THR A 40 5.31 6.38 -18.60
C THR A 40 5.00 7.45 -19.63
N GLU A 41 5.85 7.56 -20.62
CA GLU A 41 5.70 8.42 -21.79
C GLU A 41 5.84 7.58 -23.05
N ASN A 42 4.88 7.68 -23.97
CA ASN A 42 4.81 6.93 -25.23
C ASN A 42 4.95 5.40 -25.06
N LEU A 43 4.47 4.86 -23.96
CA LEU A 43 4.46 3.43 -23.67
C LEU A 43 3.06 2.94 -23.36
N SER A 44 2.75 1.74 -23.83
CA SER A 44 1.55 1.00 -23.50
C SER A 44 1.86 -0.12 -22.51
N ILE A 45 0.89 -0.42 -21.65
CA ILE A 45 0.98 -1.47 -20.64
C ILE A 45 -0.20 -2.41 -20.78
N SER A 46 0.07 -3.69 -21.11
CA SER A 46 -0.99 -4.69 -21.21
C SER A 46 -1.51 -5.11 -19.81
N SER A 47 -2.72 -5.66 -19.76
CA SER A 47 -3.33 -6.27 -18.55
C SER A 47 -2.41 -7.30 -17.88
N LEU A 48 -1.57 -7.95 -18.66
CA LEU A 48 -0.59 -8.92 -18.19
C LEU A 48 0.73 -8.27 -17.75
N GLY A 49 0.87 -6.94 -17.78
CA GLY A 49 2.07 -6.20 -17.39
C GLY A 49 3.20 -6.28 -18.42
N THR A 50 2.90 -6.33 -19.72
CA THR A 50 3.90 -6.15 -20.75
C THR A 50 3.95 -4.68 -21.15
N VAL A 51 5.15 -4.09 -21.13
CA VAL A 51 5.42 -2.71 -21.55
C VAL A 51 6.05 -2.71 -22.93
N GLU A 52 5.51 -1.90 -23.83
CA GLU A 52 5.99 -1.73 -25.21
C GLU A 52 5.73 -0.29 -25.69
N LEU A 53 6.32 0.12 -26.81
CA LEU A 53 6.03 1.42 -27.41
C LEU A 53 4.53 1.55 -27.73
N ALA A 54 3.93 2.68 -27.38
CA ALA A 54 2.55 3.02 -27.71
C ALA A 54 2.42 3.48 -29.17
N PRO A 55 1.20 3.56 -29.73
CA PRO A 55 0.94 4.31 -30.96
C PRO A 55 1.43 5.75 -30.83
N ALA A 56 1.92 6.34 -31.91
CA ALA A 56 2.38 7.72 -31.86
C ALA A 56 1.21 8.69 -31.67
N LEU A 57 1.37 9.64 -30.75
CA LEU A 57 0.36 10.64 -30.38
C LEU A 57 0.95 12.03 -30.53
N GLU A 58 0.26 12.89 -31.28
CA GLU A 58 0.62 14.28 -31.51
C GLU A 58 -0.55 15.19 -31.07
N GLU A 59 -0.28 16.17 -30.22
CA GLU A 59 -1.23 17.22 -29.88
C GLU A 59 -1.20 18.30 -30.97
N ILE A 60 -2.30 18.40 -31.74
CA ILE A 60 -2.38 19.32 -32.88
C ILE A 60 -2.97 20.69 -32.52
N ALA A 61 -3.84 20.75 -31.51
CA ALA A 61 -4.39 22.02 -31.02
C ALA A 61 -4.77 21.95 -29.55
N VAL A 62 -4.45 23.01 -28.81
CA VAL A 62 -5.02 23.31 -27.48
C VAL A 62 -6.02 24.44 -27.67
N LEU A 63 -7.26 24.24 -27.21
CA LEU A 63 -8.35 25.15 -27.40
C LEU A 63 -8.47 26.15 -26.25
N ASP A 64 -8.87 27.37 -26.52
CA ASP A 64 -9.17 28.40 -25.48
C ASP A 64 -10.46 28.08 -24.68
N GLU A 65 -11.07 26.93 -24.95
CA GLU A 65 -12.27 26.43 -24.29
C GLU A 65 -11.91 25.34 -23.27
N THR A 66 -12.79 25.08 -22.31
CA THR A 66 -12.51 24.05 -21.28
C THR A 66 -13.08 22.69 -21.60
N VAL A 67 -14.21 22.66 -22.33
CA VAL A 67 -14.99 21.43 -22.55
C VAL A 67 -15.37 21.27 -24.01
N VAL A 68 -15.14 20.07 -24.54
CA VAL A 68 -15.66 19.60 -25.82
C VAL A 68 -16.93 18.79 -25.59
N TRP A 69 -18.04 19.23 -26.16
CA TRP A 69 -19.35 18.60 -26.03
C TRP A 69 -19.83 17.85 -27.27
N GLY A 70 -19.29 18.14 -28.42
CA GLY A 70 -19.60 17.51 -29.67
C GLY A 70 -18.44 17.59 -30.64
N ALA A 71 -18.28 16.60 -31.49
CA ALA A 71 -17.30 16.63 -32.56
C ALA A 71 -17.80 15.81 -33.75
N ILE A 72 -17.59 16.35 -34.95
CA ILE A 72 -17.87 15.68 -36.25
C ILE A 72 -16.73 16.00 -37.21
N HIS A 73 -16.60 15.23 -38.28
CA HIS A 73 -15.66 15.52 -39.35
C HIS A 73 -16.06 16.76 -40.15
N HIS A 74 -15.07 17.58 -40.53
CA HIS A 74 -15.25 18.60 -41.54
C HIS A 74 -15.11 17.94 -42.94
N PRO A 75 -15.95 18.34 -43.94
CA PRO A 75 -15.93 17.66 -45.23
C PRO A 75 -14.62 17.73 -46.01
N GLU A 76 -13.81 18.79 -45.76
CA GLU A 76 -12.58 19.01 -46.48
C GLU A 76 -11.34 18.64 -45.63
N ASP A 77 -11.29 19.01 -44.36
CA ASP A 77 -10.08 18.91 -43.51
C ASP A 77 -10.43 19.07 -42.03
N GLY A 78 -9.98 18.18 -41.17
CA GLY A 78 -10.06 18.26 -39.71
C GLY A 78 -11.46 18.03 -39.14
N LEU A 79 -11.76 18.76 -38.05
CA LEU A 79 -12.93 18.55 -37.21
C LEU A 79 -13.75 19.82 -36.99
N ILE A 80 -15.08 19.66 -36.90
CA ILE A 80 -15.99 20.64 -36.34
C ILE A 80 -16.27 20.27 -34.88
N ILE A 81 -16.06 21.19 -33.95
CA ILE A 81 -16.11 20.96 -32.51
C ILE A 81 -17.10 21.92 -31.87
N GLY A 82 -18.05 21.38 -31.12
CA GLY A 82 -18.95 22.15 -30.26
C GLY A 82 -18.42 22.23 -28.83
N THR A 83 -18.45 23.44 -28.27
CA THR A 83 -17.81 23.70 -26.96
C THR A 83 -18.82 24.05 -25.87
N GLY A 84 -18.36 23.95 -24.61
CA GLY A 84 -19.07 24.40 -23.42
C GLY A 84 -18.49 25.67 -22.84
N ASN A 85 -19.27 26.33 -21.98
CA ASN A 85 -18.96 27.59 -21.29
C ASN A 85 -18.82 28.83 -22.18
N GLY A 86 -18.80 28.70 -23.49
CA GLY A 86 -18.77 29.75 -24.46
C GLY A 86 -19.71 29.53 -25.64
N GLY A 87 -20.31 28.33 -25.76
CA GLY A 87 -21.27 27.97 -26.81
C GLY A 87 -20.75 28.15 -28.23
N LYS A 88 -19.43 27.96 -28.46
CA LYS A 88 -18.81 28.13 -29.77
C LYS A 88 -18.79 26.87 -30.57
N VAL A 89 -18.83 27.02 -31.88
CA VAL A 89 -18.52 25.97 -32.84
C VAL A 89 -17.22 26.33 -33.55
N LEU A 90 -16.25 25.48 -33.41
CA LEU A 90 -14.88 25.64 -33.92
C LEU A 90 -14.63 24.70 -35.10
N HIS A 91 -13.86 25.15 -36.08
CA HIS A 91 -13.22 24.29 -37.06
C HIS A 91 -11.73 24.18 -36.68
N VAL A 92 -11.27 22.98 -36.43
CA VAL A 92 -9.87 22.64 -36.14
C VAL A 92 -9.33 21.82 -37.29
N ARG A 93 -8.38 22.40 -38.01
CA ARG A 93 -7.72 21.76 -39.15
C ARG A 93 -6.62 20.79 -38.72
N ASP A 94 -6.22 19.92 -39.65
CA ASP A 94 -5.14 18.95 -39.42
C ASP A 94 -3.77 19.59 -39.18
N ASP A 95 -3.56 20.83 -39.58
CA ASP A 95 -2.36 21.61 -39.32
C ASP A 95 -2.43 22.41 -38.00
N GLY A 96 -3.53 22.28 -37.25
CA GLY A 96 -3.76 22.93 -35.96
C GLY A 96 -4.36 24.33 -36.03
N GLU A 97 -4.70 24.85 -37.22
CA GLU A 97 -5.42 26.13 -37.34
C GLU A 97 -6.82 25.99 -36.76
N VAL A 98 -7.19 26.91 -35.86
CA VAL A 98 -8.49 26.95 -35.21
C VAL A 98 -9.27 28.18 -35.67
N THR A 99 -10.45 27.99 -36.24
CA THR A 99 -11.37 29.06 -36.65
C THR A 99 -12.72 28.93 -35.99
N VAL A 100 -13.33 30.06 -35.59
CA VAL A 100 -14.70 30.11 -35.03
C VAL A 100 -15.70 30.17 -36.17
N LEU A 101 -16.54 29.13 -36.30
CA LEU A 101 -17.60 29.07 -37.27
C LEU A 101 -18.88 29.72 -36.75
N PHE A 102 -19.17 29.61 -35.47
CA PHE A 102 -20.33 30.13 -34.80
C PHE A 102 -20.01 30.45 -33.35
N ASP A 103 -20.47 31.60 -32.88
CA ASP A 103 -20.41 32.02 -31.48
C ASP A 103 -21.85 32.27 -31.06
N SER A 104 -22.43 31.34 -30.30
CA SER A 104 -23.82 31.44 -29.87
C SER A 104 -23.97 32.27 -28.60
N GLU A 105 -25.17 32.83 -28.40
CA GLU A 105 -25.52 33.47 -27.11
C GLU A 105 -25.78 32.48 -25.99
N GLU A 106 -25.85 31.18 -26.34
CA GLU A 106 -26.08 30.05 -25.42
C GLU A 106 -24.78 29.57 -24.75
N VAL A 107 -24.92 28.90 -23.62
CA VAL A 107 -23.77 28.42 -22.85
C VAL A 107 -23.11 27.22 -23.54
N LEU A 108 -23.87 26.33 -24.16
CA LEU A 108 -23.41 25.07 -24.73
C LEU A 108 -23.78 24.96 -26.20
N ALA A 109 -22.80 24.69 -27.06
CA ALA A 109 -22.98 24.14 -28.39
C ALA A 109 -22.66 22.62 -28.30
N ARG A 110 -23.69 21.79 -28.04
CA ARG A 110 -23.49 20.41 -27.61
C ARG A 110 -23.63 19.38 -28.71
N ALA A 111 -24.74 19.42 -29.41
CA ALA A 111 -25.07 18.44 -30.42
C ALA A 111 -24.69 18.95 -31.80
N LEU A 112 -23.98 18.13 -32.57
CA LEU A 112 -23.55 18.45 -33.93
C LEU A 112 -24.02 17.38 -34.90
N ALA A 113 -24.50 17.78 -36.06
CA ALA A 113 -24.69 16.90 -37.19
C ALA A 113 -24.43 17.68 -38.48
N MET A 114 -24.19 16.99 -39.57
CA MET A 114 -23.97 17.56 -40.90
C MET A 114 -24.77 16.78 -41.92
N ASP A 115 -25.40 17.48 -42.85
CA ASP A 115 -26.12 16.87 -43.95
C ASP A 115 -25.21 16.65 -45.19
N ASP A 116 -25.75 15.99 -46.20
CA ASP A 116 -25.03 15.66 -47.43
C ASP A 116 -24.63 16.89 -48.28
N GLU A 117 -25.23 18.05 -48.00
CA GLU A 117 -24.84 19.33 -48.61
C GLU A 117 -23.77 20.10 -47.83
N GLY A 118 -23.27 19.50 -46.73
CA GLY A 118 -22.24 20.10 -45.89
C GLY A 118 -22.75 21.22 -44.96
N ARG A 119 -24.05 21.30 -44.74
CA ARG A 119 -24.64 22.24 -43.76
C ARG A 119 -24.53 21.65 -42.37
N ILE A 120 -24.06 22.46 -41.45
CA ILE A 120 -23.84 22.05 -40.07
C ILE A 120 -25.06 22.41 -39.22
N TYR A 121 -25.53 21.47 -38.43
CA TYR A 121 -26.63 21.65 -37.48
C TYR A 121 -26.09 21.58 -36.08
N VAL A 122 -26.44 22.56 -35.26
CA VAL A 122 -25.90 22.78 -33.92
C VAL A 122 -27.04 22.88 -32.90
N GLY A 123 -27.15 21.87 -32.04
CA GLY A 123 -28.06 21.89 -30.90
C GLY A 123 -27.43 22.60 -29.70
N THR A 124 -28.08 23.64 -29.20
CA THR A 124 -27.61 24.44 -28.08
C THR A 124 -28.39 24.18 -26.79
N SER A 125 -27.90 24.70 -25.66
CA SER A 125 -28.53 24.62 -24.35
C SER A 125 -28.10 25.87 -23.52
N PRO A 126 -28.97 26.44 -22.63
CA PRO A 126 -30.23 25.88 -22.12
C PRO A 126 -31.52 26.18 -22.89
N ASP A 127 -31.52 26.97 -23.93
CA ASP A 127 -32.77 27.33 -24.63
C ASP A 127 -33.23 26.27 -25.65
N GLY A 128 -32.41 25.19 -25.86
CA GLY A 128 -32.77 24.02 -26.65
C GLY A 128 -32.99 24.28 -28.15
N ARG A 129 -32.31 25.28 -28.74
CA ARG A 129 -32.43 25.64 -30.16
C ARG A 129 -31.50 24.83 -31.03
N ILE A 130 -31.89 24.61 -32.27
CA ILE A 130 -31.04 24.08 -33.32
C ILE A 130 -30.77 25.14 -34.35
N TYR A 131 -29.51 25.49 -34.54
CA TYR A 131 -29.04 26.42 -35.56
C TYR A 131 -28.53 25.64 -36.78
N ARG A 132 -28.73 26.20 -37.97
CA ARG A 132 -28.11 25.75 -39.20
C ARG A 132 -27.05 26.75 -39.63
N ILE A 133 -25.86 26.24 -39.92
CA ILE A 133 -24.71 27.00 -40.40
C ILE A 133 -24.43 26.57 -41.84
N GLU A 134 -24.52 27.50 -42.74
CA GLU A 134 -24.19 27.31 -44.19
C GLU A 134 -22.91 28.10 -44.49
N PRO A 135 -21.96 27.54 -45.31
CA PRO A 135 -20.78 28.29 -45.73
C PRO A 135 -21.12 29.64 -46.37
N GLY A 136 -20.54 30.72 -45.81
CA GLY A 136 -20.75 32.08 -46.35
C GLY A 136 -22.09 32.73 -46.02
N ARG A 137 -22.90 32.14 -45.17
CA ARG A 137 -24.14 32.74 -44.61
C ARG A 137 -24.09 32.90 -43.11
N ASN A 138 -24.92 33.79 -42.56
CA ASN A 138 -25.12 33.88 -41.14
C ASN A 138 -25.88 32.65 -40.62
N PRO A 139 -25.52 32.12 -39.46
CA PRO A 139 -26.28 31.04 -38.82
C PRO A 139 -27.74 31.44 -38.61
N GLU A 140 -28.68 30.53 -38.82
CA GLU A 140 -30.11 30.76 -38.62
C GLU A 140 -30.73 29.67 -37.74
N VAL A 141 -31.78 30.04 -36.99
CA VAL A 141 -32.56 29.07 -36.19
C VAL A 141 -33.31 28.15 -37.18
N PHE A 142 -33.00 26.87 -37.09
CA PHE A 142 -33.60 25.83 -37.92
C PHE A 142 -34.80 25.16 -37.23
N PHE A 143 -34.69 24.91 -35.93
CA PHE A 143 -35.74 24.29 -35.13
C PHE A 143 -35.68 24.84 -33.67
N ASP A 144 -36.84 25.17 -33.10
CA ASP A 144 -36.99 25.74 -31.75
C ASP A 144 -38.04 24.91 -30.96
N PRO A 145 -37.69 23.68 -30.50
CA PRO A 145 -38.62 22.86 -29.70
C PRO A 145 -38.79 23.41 -28.30
N PRO A 146 -39.91 23.10 -27.60
CA PRO A 146 -40.13 23.50 -26.22
C PRO A 146 -39.31 22.59 -25.24
N GLU A 147 -38.01 22.50 -25.43
CA GLU A 147 -37.08 21.63 -24.69
C GLU A 147 -35.90 22.46 -24.20
N THR A 148 -35.33 22.10 -23.04
CA THR A 148 -34.18 22.81 -22.48
C THR A 148 -32.86 22.35 -23.09
N TYR A 149 -32.76 21.06 -23.42
CA TYR A 149 -31.51 20.44 -23.85
C TYR A 149 -31.67 19.75 -25.19
N ILE A 150 -30.75 19.99 -26.11
CA ILE A 150 -30.52 19.17 -27.29
C ILE A 150 -29.28 18.32 -27.01
N TRP A 151 -29.47 17.01 -26.79
CA TRP A 151 -28.39 16.11 -26.39
C TRP A 151 -27.58 15.58 -27.57
N LYS A 152 -28.26 15.15 -28.62
CA LYS A 152 -27.64 14.57 -29.83
C LYS A 152 -28.48 14.89 -31.05
N LEU A 153 -27.81 14.97 -32.20
CA LEU A 153 -28.39 15.10 -33.53
C LEU A 153 -27.86 13.96 -34.40
N LEU A 154 -28.72 13.38 -35.26
CA LEU A 154 -28.33 12.32 -36.17
C LEU A 154 -29.12 12.43 -37.45
N PHE A 155 -28.46 12.51 -38.59
CA PHE A 155 -29.08 12.30 -39.89
C PHE A 155 -29.09 10.81 -40.24
N ASN A 156 -30.22 10.30 -40.72
CA ASN A 156 -30.28 8.98 -41.32
C ASN A 156 -29.94 9.00 -42.82
N ASP A 157 -29.82 7.84 -43.44
CA ASP A 157 -29.45 7.69 -44.84
C ASP A 157 -30.44 8.32 -45.86
N VAL A 158 -31.65 8.65 -45.42
CA VAL A 158 -32.66 9.32 -46.27
C VAL A 158 -32.74 10.83 -46.05
N GLY A 159 -31.86 11.38 -45.19
CA GLY A 159 -31.74 12.81 -44.91
C GLY A 159 -32.73 13.37 -43.88
N ASP A 160 -33.36 12.51 -43.06
CA ASP A 160 -34.17 12.97 -41.93
C ASP A 160 -33.29 13.24 -40.74
N LEU A 161 -33.53 14.37 -40.05
CA LEU A 161 -32.80 14.72 -38.82
C LEU A 161 -33.55 14.21 -37.58
N PHE A 162 -32.90 13.36 -36.80
CA PHE A 162 -33.36 12.93 -35.50
C PHE A 162 -32.75 13.81 -34.40
N VAL A 163 -33.59 14.23 -33.46
CA VAL A 163 -33.25 15.17 -32.39
C VAL A 163 -33.54 14.55 -31.03
N ALA A 164 -32.50 14.21 -30.30
CA ALA A 164 -32.61 13.73 -28.92
C ALA A 164 -32.64 14.89 -27.94
N THR A 165 -33.65 14.91 -27.10
CA THR A 165 -33.90 16.06 -26.20
C THR A 165 -33.86 15.70 -24.73
N GLY A 166 -33.79 16.74 -23.92
CA GLY A 166 -33.87 16.66 -22.46
C GLY A 166 -34.81 17.64 -21.86
N GLN A 167 -35.39 17.30 -20.74
CA GLN A 167 -36.47 17.83 -19.95
C GLN A 167 -37.76 17.02 -20.12
N THR A 168 -38.19 16.73 -21.35
CA THR A 168 -39.39 15.89 -21.57
C THR A 168 -39.07 14.52 -22.17
N GLY A 169 -37.81 14.26 -22.54
CA GLY A 169 -37.33 12.95 -23.00
C GLY A 169 -37.94 12.51 -24.32
N LYS A 170 -37.99 13.42 -25.31
CA LYS A 170 -38.50 13.13 -26.65
C LYS A 170 -37.39 12.92 -27.65
N LEU A 171 -37.71 12.06 -28.62
CA LEU A 171 -37.02 11.95 -29.90
C LEU A 171 -37.91 12.53 -30.98
N TYR A 172 -37.47 13.64 -31.59
CA TYR A 172 -38.15 14.22 -32.73
C TYR A 172 -37.53 13.73 -34.02
N ARG A 173 -38.35 13.54 -35.06
CA ARG A 173 -37.93 13.42 -36.45
C ARG A 173 -38.33 14.66 -37.20
N LEU A 174 -37.37 15.28 -37.87
CA LEU A 174 -37.56 16.37 -38.82
C LEU A 174 -37.29 15.80 -40.21
N PRO A 175 -38.36 15.63 -41.04
CA PRO A 175 -38.21 15.00 -42.36
C PRO A 175 -37.39 15.87 -43.31
N THR A 176 -36.80 15.24 -44.31
CA THR A 176 -36.11 15.97 -45.40
C THR A 176 -36.97 17.09 -45.94
N GLY A 177 -36.41 18.33 -46.02
CA GLY A 177 -37.12 19.51 -46.46
C GLY A 177 -37.86 20.28 -45.33
N PHE A 178 -37.73 19.85 -44.08
CA PHE A 178 -38.26 20.56 -42.91
C PHE A 178 -37.78 22.00 -42.85
N SER A 179 -38.66 22.90 -42.44
CA SER A 179 -38.38 24.35 -42.29
C SER A 179 -38.94 24.88 -40.99
N LEU A 180 -38.37 25.99 -40.48
CA LEU A 180 -38.83 26.62 -39.27
C LEU A 180 -40.31 26.98 -39.35
N GLY A 181 -41.09 26.46 -38.40
CA GLY A 181 -42.55 26.63 -38.34
C GLY A 181 -43.35 25.41 -38.83
N ASP A 182 -42.68 24.44 -39.41
CA ASP A 182 -43.31 23.13 -39.69
C ASP A 182 -43.52 22.37 -38.39
N GLU A 183 -44.50 21.44 -38.39
CA GLU A 183 -44.79 20.62 -37.20
C GLU A 183 -43.84 19.38 -37.17
N PRO A 184 -43.04 19.24 -36.11
CA PRO A 184 -42.12 18.11 -35.99
C PRO A 184 -42.88 16.80 -35.69
N GLU A 185 -42.38 15.68 -36.11
CA GLU A 185 -42.88 14.36 -35.69
C GLU A 185 -42.26 13.95 -34.37
N VAL A 186 -43.06 13.62 -33.32
CA VAL A 186 -42.58 12.96 -32.14
C VAL A 186 -42.47 11.46 -32.43
N TRP A 187 -41.25 10.97 -32.54
CA TRP A 187 -41.02 9.59 -32.91
C TRP A 187 -40.98 8.62 -31.75
N PHE A 188 -40.51 9.15 -30.57
CA PHE A 188 -40.51 8.42 -29.31
C PHE A 188 -40.68 9.38 -28.14
N GLN A 189 -41.39 8.95 -27.11
CA GLN A 189 -41.57 9.66 -25.88
C GLN A 189 -41.15 8.74 -24.70
N SER A 190 -40.08 9.10 -24.00
CA SER A 190 -39.65 8.40 -22.79
C SER A 190 -40.46 8.83 -21.57
N GLU A 191 -40.63 7.92 -20.60
CA GLU A 191 -41.07 8.29 -19.25
C GLU A 191 -39.95 9.00 -18.45
N ARG A 192 -38.71 8.94 -18.95
CA ARG A 192 -37.54 9.59 -18.37
C ARG A 192 -37.24 10.91 -19.07
N PRO A 193 -36.66 11.89 -18.33
CA PRO A 193 -36.53 13.25 -18.86
C PRO A 193 -35.53 13.43 -20.00
N HIS A 194 -34.56 12.50 -20.18
CA HIS A 194 -33.48 12.72 -21.12
C HIS A 194 -33.29 11.54 -22.07
N VAL A 195 -33.24 11.81 -23.37
CA VAL A 195 -32.69 10.94 -24.41
C VAL A 195 -31.27 11.42 -24.67
N THR A 196 -30.25 10.72 -24.15
CA THR A 196 -28.87 11.21 -24.07
C THR A 196 -27.99 10.77 -25.23
N GLN A 197 -28.32 9.65 -25.89
CA GLN A 197 -27.58 9.12 -27.02
C GLN A 197 -28.54 8.71 -28.15
N ILE A 198 -28.08 8.90 -29.39
CA ILE A 198 -28.66 8.32 -30.61
C ILE A 198 -27.50 7.77 -31.42
N GLU A 199 -27.66 6.54 -31.91
CA GLU A 199 -26.80 5.93 -32.92
C GLU A 199 -27.67 5.15 -33.92
N GLN A 200 -27.12 4.80 -35.06
CA GLN A 200 -27.80 3.94 -36.04
C GLN A 200 -27.11 2.56 -36.06
N ASP A 201 -27.88 1.49 -35.98
CA ASP A 201 -27.31 0.16 -36.13
C ASP A 201 -27.01 -0.17 -37.60
N LEU A 202 -26.38 -1.32 -37.83
CA LEU A 202 -25.96 -1.72 -39.18
C LEU A 202 -27.16 -2.07 -40.12
N GLU A 203 -28.35 -2.25 -39.56
CA GLU A 203 -29.60 -2.47 -40.28
C GLU A 203 -30.35 -1.16 -40.57
N GLY A 204 -29.83 -0.01 -40.04
CA GLY A 204 -30.44 1.32 -40.24
C GLY A 204 -31.46 1.70 -39.16
N GLU A 205 -31.67 0.89 -38.15
CA GLU A 205 -32.57 1.18 -37.06
C GLU A 205 -31.91 2.08 -36.01
N LEU A 206 -32.71 2.89 -35.28
CA LEU A 206 -32.17 3.81 -34.30
C LEU A 206 -31.96 3.13 -32.94
N LEU A 207 -30.79 3.33 -32.37
CA LEU A 207 -30.44 2.98 -30.97
C LEU A 207 -30.45 4.24 -30.13
N ILE A 208 -31.24 4.26 -29.07
CA ILE A 208 -31.30 5.42 -28.16
C ILE A 208 -31.07 5.02 -26.71
N ALA A 209 -30.35 5.87 -25.98
CA ALA A 209 -30.19 5.73 -24.55
C ALA A 209 -30.97 6.81 -23.79
N VAL A 210 -31.59 6.43 -22.69
CA VAL A 210 -32.31 7.37 -21.81
C VAL A 210 -31.75 7.37 -20.39
N SER A 211 -31.83 8.52 -19.74
CA SER A 211 -31.32 8.79 -18.38
C SER A 211 -32.42 9.44 -17.53
N PRO A 212 -32.43 9.29 -16.19
CA PRO A 212 -31.59 8.35 -15.39
C PRO A 212 -32.03 6.89 -15.49
N ARG A 213 -31.23 6.00 -14.92
CA ARG A 213 -31.36 4.52 -15.01
C ARG A 213 -31.18 3.99 -16.43
N ALA A 214 -30.06 4.24 -17.00
CA ALA A 214 -29.48 3.74 -18.24
C ALA A 214 -30.30 2.64 -18.93
N VAL A 215 -31.27 3.01 -19.79
CA VAL A 215 -32.03 2.08 -20.63
C VAL A 215 -31.69 2.32 -22.09
N LEU A 216 -31.42 1.24 -22.80
CA LEU A 216 -31.14 1.21 -24.23
C LEU A 216 -32.35 0.68 -24.96
N TYR A 217 -32.80 1.42 -25.97
CA TYR A 217 -33.91 1.06 -26.85
C TYR A 217 -33.43 0.94 -28.29
N ARG A 218 -34.11 0.06 -29.06
CA ARG A 218 -34.13 0.09 -30.55
C ARG A 218 -35.47 0.67 -30.98
N ILE A 219 -35.45 1.67 -31.86
CA ILE A 219 -36.62 2.32 -32.39
C ILE A 219 -36.77 1.91 -33.86
N THR A 220 -37.86 1.22 -34.22
CA THR A 220 -38.13 0.71 -35.56
C THR A 220 -39.22 1.50 -36.28
N GLY A 221 -39.80 2.51 -35.63
CA GLY A 221 -40.82 3.38 -36.20
C GLY A 221 -41.46 4.28 -35.13
N PRO A 222 -42.40 5.16 -35.56
CA PRO A 222 -43.13 6.00 -34.61
C PRO A 222 -43.80 5.17 -33.52
N ASP A 223 -43.49 5.51 -32.25
CA ASP A 223 -43.98 4.79 -31.04
C ASP A 223 -43.77 3.27 -31.06
N THR A 224 -42.86 2.79 -31.92
CA THR A 224 -42.53 1.36 -32.03
C THR A 224 -41.10 1.13 -31.59
N PHE A 225 -40.92 0.44 -30.47
CA PHE A 225 -39.61 0.24 -29.87
C PHE A 225 -39.47 -1.09 -29.17
N GLU A 226 -38.21 -1.52 -29.01
CA GLU A 226 -37.80 -2.67 -28.21
C GLU A 226 -36.83 -2.19 -27.12
N VAL A 227 -36.97 -2.76 -25.89
CA VAL A 227 -35.98 -2.54 -24.84
C VAL A 227 -34.84 -3.53 -24.99
N LEU A 228 -33.64 -3.06 -25.34
CA LEU A 228 -32.50 -3.92 -25.56
C LEU A 228 -31.75 -4.24 -24.27
N ALA A 229 -31.60 -3.25 -23.38
CA ALA A 229 -30.90 -3.39 -22.10
C ALA A 229 -31.40 -2.38 -21.08
N GLN A 230 -31.35 -2.77 -19.82
CA GLN A 230 -31.50 -1.87 -18.67
C GLN A 230 -30.44 -2.23 -17.63
N THR A 231 -29.76 -1.24 -17.09
CA THR A 231 -28.77 -1.40 -16.02
C THR A 231 -29.12 -0.55 -14.79
N GLU A 232 -28.46 -0.79 -13.69
CA GLU A 232 -28.59 0.05 -12.47
C GLU A 232 -27.76 1.35 -12.55
N ALA A 233 -27.01 1.55 -13.62
CA ALA A 233 -26.23 2.75 -13.84
C ALA A 233 -27.12 4.00 -14.04
N GLU A 234 -26.54 5.18 -13.90
CA GLU A 234 -27.27 6.43 -14.10
C GLU A 234 -27.43 6.76 -15.59
N GLU A 235 -26.38 6.52 -16.39
CA GLU A 235 -26.32 6.93 -17.79
C GLU A 235 -25.53 5.95 -18.67
N ILE A 236 -25.82 5.94 -19.97
CA ILE A 236 -25.04 5.32 -21.02
C ILE A 236 -24.19 6.41 -21.68
N ALA A 237 -22.85 6.26 -21.62
CA ALA A 237 -21.88 7.22 -22.11
C ALA A 237 -21.65 7.11 -23.63
N GLY A 238 -21.81 5.92 -24.21
CA GLY A 238 -21.64 5.67 -25.64
C GLY A 238 -22.17 4.32 -26.04
N ILE A 239 -22.50 4.17 -27.31
CA ILE A 239 -23.03 2.95 -27.94
C ILE A 239 -22.19 2.70 -29.17
N VAL A 240 -21.78 1.45 -29.40
CA VAL A 240 -21.08 0.97 -30.59
C VAL A 240 -21.86 -0.21 -31.16
N PRO A 241 -22.51 -0.04 -32.31
CA PRO A 241 -23.21 -1.11 -32.99
C PRO A 241 -22.24 -2.15 -33.59
N GLY A 242 -22.60 -3.42 -33.46
CA GLY A 242 -21.88 -4.54 -34.06
C GLY A 242 -22.76 -5.37 -34.98
N PRO A 243 -22.18 -6.38 -35.66
CA PRO A 243 -22.92 -7.23 -36.60
C PRO A 243 -23.95 -8.12 -35.87
N ASP A 244 -24.96 -8.57 -36.61
CA ASP A 244 -25.98 -9.51 -36.16
C ASP A 244 -26.72 -9.04 -34.88
N GLY A 245 -26.88 -7.71 -34.69
CA GLY A 245 -27.55 -7.12 -33.55
C GLY A 245 -26.74 -7.15 -32.24
N GLU A 246 -25.44 -7.42 -32.33
CA GLU A 246 -24.50 -7.24 -31.22
C GLU A 246 -24.28 -5.75 -30.92
N LEU A 247 -24.13 -5.40 -29.65
CA LEU A 247 -23.90 -4.03 -29.22
C LEU A 247 -22.85 -3.98 -28.11
N LEU A 248 -21.96 -2.99 -28.17
CA LEU A 248 -21.14 -2.57 -27.06
C LEU A 248 -21.65 -1.22 -26.54
N PHE A 249 -21.73 -1.06 -25.23
CA PHE A 249 -22.09 0.24 -24.66
C PHE A 249 -21.44 0.44 -23.30
N ALA A 250 -21.09 1.67 -23.00
CA ALA A 250 -20.52 2.04 -21.71
C ALA A 250 -21.56 2.69 -20.80
N THR A 251 -21.47 2.37 -19.52
CA THR A 251 -22.31 2.97 -18.47
C THR A 251 -21.46 3.62 -17.41
N PHE A 252 -22.01 4.62 -16.72
CA PHE A 252 -21.41 5.14 -15.51
C PHE A 252 -22.45 5.46 -14.42
N SER A 253 -21.99 5.50 -13.17
CA SER A 253 -22.76 5.92 -12.01
C SER A 253 -21.89 6.67 -11.03
N ASP A 254 -22.38 7.83 -10.52
CA ASP A 254 -21.70 8.63 -9.50
C ASP A 254 -21.87 8.06 -8.08
N LYS A 255 -22.84 7.18 -7.88
CA LYS A 255 -23.12 6.59 -6.57
C LYS A 255 -22.50 5.19 -6.50
N PRO A 256 -21.81 4.85 -5.41
CA PRO A 256 -21.49 3.45 -5.16
C PRO A 256 -22.80 2.69 -5.15
N GLY A 257 -22.86 1.58 -5.85
CA GLY A 257 -24.03 0.71 -5.85
C GLY A 257 -24.49 0.51 -4.40
N GLY A 258 -25.76 0.89 -4.09
CA GLY A 258 -26.32 0.75 -2.77
C GLY A 258 -26.31 -0.72 -2.31
N GLU A 259 -26.80 -1.00 -1.10
CA GLU A 259 -26.90 -2.39 -0.59
C GLU A 259 -27.64 -3.36 -1.53
N ASP A 260 -28.37 -2.83 -2.51
CA ASP A 260 -29.03 -3.60 -3.57
C ASP A 260 -28.08 -4.04 -4.71
N ALA A 261 -26.88 -3.47 -4.84
CA ALA A 261 -25.85 -3.96 -5.77
C ALA A 261 -25.36 -5.39 -5.44
N LYS A 262 -25.68 -5.89 -4.24
CA LYS A 262 -25.45 -7.29 -3.85
C LYS A 262 -26.52 -8.26 -4.40
N LYS A 263 -27.54 -7.77 -5.09
CA LYS A 263 -28.67 -8.58 -5.60
C LYS A 263 -28.73 -8.66 -7.14
N THR A 264 -27.74 -8.14 -7.84
CA THR A 264 -27.63 -8.42 -9.27
C THR A 264 -27.37 -9.91 -9.47
N PRO A 265 -28.10 -10.60 -10.37
CA PRO A 265 -27.91 -12.03 -10.66
C PRO A 265 -26.56 -12.38 -11.30
N LEU A 266 -25.74 -11.40 -11.56
CA LEU A 266 -24.35 -11.55 -11.97
C LEU A 266 -23.50 -11.45 -10.69
N ASP A 267 -23.10 -12.61 -10.17
CA ASP A 267 -21.93 -12.74 -9.33
C ASP A 267 -20.75 -12.17 -10.16
N LEU A 268 -20.51 -10.86 -10.02
CA LEU A 268 -19.31 -10.21 -10.53
C LEU A 268 -18.15 -10.79 -9.72
N PRO A 269 -17.33 -11.69 -10.31
CA PRO A 269 -16.33 -12.40 -9.55
C PRO A 269 -15.26 -11.41 -9.06
N GLU A 270 -14.43 -11.85 -8.13
CA GLU A 270 -13.18 -11.32 -7.56
C GLU A 270 -12.32 -10.37 -8.42
N ILE A 271 -12.67 -10.16 -9.70
CA ILE A 271 -12.06 -9.20 -10.64
C ILE A 271 -12.18 -7.77 -10.12
N LEU A 272 -13.29 -7.42 -9.46
CA LEU A 272 -13.47 -6.11 -8.81
C LEU A 272 -12.57 -5.91 -7.59
N ASP A 273 -12.23 -6.97 -6.87
CA ASP A 273 -11.32 -6.87 -5.72
C ASP A 273 -9.84 -6.80 -6.14
N ARG A 274 -9.49 -7.30 -7.32
CA ARG A 274 -8.13 -7.16 -7.88
C ARG A 274 -7.88 -5.81 -8.52
N ALA A 275 -8.89 -5.15 -9.06
CA ALA A 275 -8.80 -3.78 -9.57
C ALA A 275 -8.77 -2.73 -8.44
N ARG A 276 -9.21 -3.08 -7.24
CA ARG A 276 -8.99 -2.31 -6.02
C ARG A 276 -7.57 -2.55 -5.54
N GLY A 277 -6.60 -1.88 -6.16
CA GLY A 277 -5.28 -1.74 -5.57
C GLY A 277 -5.43 -1.32 -4.10
N SER A 278 -4.75 -2.01 -3.20
CA SER A 278 -4.76 -1.81 -1.75
C SER A 278 -4.23 -0.41 -1.37
N GLY A 279 -5.03 0.60 -1.63
CA GLY A 279 -4.87 1.97 -1.17
C GLY A 279 -5.99 2.27 -0.19
N ASP A 280 -5.77 1.88 1.05
CA ASP A 280 -6.60 2.29 2.18
C ASP A 280 -6.49 3.80 2.36
N ASN A 281 -7.56 4.53 2.04
CA ASN A 281 -7.89 5.78 2.73
C ASN A 281 -9.38 6.10 2.54
N GLY A 282 -10.09 5.80 3.57
CA GLY A 282 -11.35 6.33 4.05
C GLY A 282 -12.29 7.06 3.08
N ASN A 283 -13.35 6.37 2.60
CA ASN A 283 -14.66 6.95 2.36
C ASN A 283 -14.79 8.04 1.25
N LYS A 284 -14.37 7.74 0.00
CA LYS A 284 -15.01 8.33 -1.18
C LYS A 284 -15.46 7.18 -2.07
N ALA A 285 -16.77 7.10 -2.29
CA ALA A 285 -17.36 6.23 -3.28
C ALA A 285 -16.76 6.55 -4.65
N SER A 286 -16.00 5.64 -5.21
CA SER A 286 -15.47 5.77 -6.56
C SER A 286 -16.58 5.58 -7.58
N PRO A 287 -16.66 6.37 -8.65
CA PRO A 287 -17.60 6.16 -9.74
C PRO A 287 -17.38 4.76 -10.33
N PHE A 288 -18.47 4.12 -10.74
CA PHE A 288 -18.43 2.83 -11.40
C PHE A 288 -18.75 3.00 -12.88
N SER A 289 -17.84 2.55 -13.74
CA SER A 289 -18.04 2.53 -15.18
C SER A 289 -17.73 1.16 -15.76
N PHE A 290 -18.64 0.66 -16.58
CA PHE A 290 -18.53 -0.64 -17.22
C PHE A 290 -18.79 -0.52 -18.73
N VAL A 291 -18.07 -1.33 -19.50
CA VAL A 291 -18.44 -1.66 -20.87
C VAL A 291 -19.20 -2.96 -20.84
N PHE A 292 -20.39 -2.97 -21.41
CA PHE A 292 -21.22 -4.15 -21.60
C PHE A 292 -21.22 -4.56 -23.06
N ARG A 293 -21.32 -5.86 -23.27
CA ARG A 293 -21.62 -6.49 -24.55
C ARG A 293 -23.02 -7.08 -24.49
N ARG A 294 -23.87 -6.70 -25.43
CA ARG A 294 -25.13 -7.39 -25.72
C ARG A 294 -24.96 -8.24 -26.94
N THR A 295 -25.10 -9.56 -26.78
CA THR A 295 -25.04 -10.49 -27.91
C THR A 295 -26.29 -10.38 -28.82
N GLY A 296 -26.21 -10.81 -30.06
CA GLY A 296 -27.35 -10.84 -30.96
C GLY A 296 -28.53 -11.69 -30.44
N GLU A 297 -28.26 -12.68 -29.57
CA GLU A 297 -29.29 -13.47 -28.87
C GLU A 297 -29.94 -12.74 -27.70
N GLY A 298 -29.45 -11.53 -27.35
CA GLY A 298 -29.99 -10.68 -26.30
C GLY A 298 -29.37 -10.87 -24.90
N PHE A 299 -28.31 -11.67 -24.74
CA PHE A 299 -27.61 -11.80 -23.49
C PHE A 299 -26.76 -10.56 -23.23
N LEU A 300 -26.78 -10.07 -21.97
CA LEU A 300 -26.01 -8.94 -21.51
C LEU A 300 -24.85 -9.43 -20.65
N GLU A 301 -23.62 -9.11 -21.09
CA GLU A 301 -22.38 -9.52 -20.44
C GLU A 301 -21.52 -8.30 -20.11
N PRO A 302 -20.94 -8.18 -18.89
CA PRO A 302 -19.92 -7.19 -18.64
C PRO A 302 -18.64 -7.59 -19.38
N LEU A 303 -18.14 -6.69 -20.23
CA LEU A 303 -16.93 -6.92 -21.03
C LEU A 303 -15.69 -6.40 -20.30
N TRP A 304 -15.76 -5.22 -19.70
CA TRP A 304 -14.61 -4.56 -19.07
C TRP A 304 -15.06 -3.45 -18.10
N SER A 305 -14.17 -3.08 -17.18
CA SER A 305 -14.40 -1.98 -16.24
C SER A 305 -13.17 -1.07 -16.15
N ALA A 306 -13.41 0.24 -16.15
CA ALA A 306 -12.39 1.26 -15.90
C ALA A 306 -11.99 1.40 -14.41
N GLY A 307 -12.46 0.51 -13.54
CA GLY A 307 -12.25 0.63 -12.10
C GLY A 307 -12.95 1.86 -11.53
N GLY A 308 -12.19 2.74 -10.88
CA GLY A 308 -12.71 3.99 -10.29
C GLY A 308 -12.80 5.17 -11.24
N SER A 309 -12.51 5.00 -12.53
CA SER A 309 -12.55 6.09 -13.53
C SER A 309 -13.84 6.06 -14.36
N ARG A 310 -14.34 7.24 -14.75
CA ARG A 310 -15.49 7.33 -15.66
C ARG A 310 -15.06 7.07 -17.10
N ILE A 311 -15.93 6.39 -17.86
CA ILE A 311 -15.81 6.24 -19.29
C ILE A 311 -16.59 7.37 -19.96
N PHE A 312 -15.95 8.11 -20.86
CA PHE A 312 -16.55 9.21 -21.61
C PHE A 312 -16.77 8.93 -23.08
N SER A 313 -15.92 8.07 -23.65
CA SER A 313 -16.00 7.78 -25.08
C SER A 313 -15.68 6.32 -25.39
N LEU A 314 -16.36 5.78 -26.39
CA LEU A 314 -16.13 4.48 -26.98
C LEU A 314 -15.99 4.64 -28.48
N GLU A 315 -15.10 3.86 -29.08
CA GLU A 315 -14.97 3.78 -30.54
C GLU A 315 -14.45 2.42 -30.96
N GLN A 316 -15.04 1.85 -31.98
CA GLN A 316 -14.59 0.64 -32.67
C GLN A 316 -14.84 0.78 -34.13
N ALA A 317 -13.79 0.98 -34.93
CA ALA A 317 -13.93 1.18 -36.38
C ALA A 317 -14.42 -0.05 -37.14
N ASP A 318 -14.10 -1.22 -36.62
CA ASP A 318 -14.45 -2.52 -37.21
C ASP A 318 -14.58 -3.55 -36.07
N PRO A 319 -15.60 -4.41 -36.07
CA PRO A 319 -15.81 -5.44 -35.05
C PRO A 319 -14.63 -6.39 -34.86
N SER A 320 -13.74 -6.53 -35.84
CA SER A 320 -12.51 -7.31 -35.71
C SER A 320 -11.37 -6.58 -35.01
N GLN A 321 -11.51 -5.27 -34.75
CA GLN A 321 -10.53 -4.45 -34.06
C GLN A 321 -10.90 -4.34 -32.58
N PRO A 322 -9.90 -4.09 -31.69
CA PRO A 322 -10.17 -3.80 -30.30
C PRO A 322 -11.04 -2.54 -30.14
N LEU A 323 -11.86 -2.53 -29.10
CA LEU A 323 -12.59 -1.35 -28.65
C LEU A 323 -11.63 -0.34 -28.03
N LEU A 324 -11.69 0.91 -28.44
CA LEU A 324 -11.01 2.03 -27.78
C LEU A 324 -11.95 2.65 -26.74
N VAL A 325 -11.40 2.91 -25.56
CA VAL A 325 -12.15 3.43 -24.41
C VAL A 325 -11.43 4.65 -23.85
N GLY A 326 -12.07 5.80 -23.90
CA GLY A 326 -11.57 7.05 -23.30
C GLY A 326 -12.11 7.28 -21.90
N THR A 327 -11.23 7.63 -20.96
CA THR A 327 -11.58 7.78 -19.55
C THR A 327 -11.31 9.17 -18.99
N GLU A 328 -11.85 9.44 -17.77
CA GLU A 328 -11.68 10.70 -17.03
C GLU A 328 -10.27 10.86 -16.47
N GLU A 329 -9.71 9.79 -15.93
CA GLU A 329 -8.48 9.90 -15.15
C GLU A 329 -7.27 10.24 -16.01
N GLN A 330 -6.83 11.49 -15.92
CA GLN A 330 -5.61 11.99 -16.59
C GLN A 330 -5.57 11.75 -18.11
N GLY A 331 -6.74 11.69 -18.78
CA GLY A 331 -6.81 11.47 -20.22
C GLY A 331 -6.28 10.12 -20.67
N VAL A 332 -6.58 9.05 -19.94
CA VAL A 332 -6.11 7.70 -20.28
C VAL A 332 -6.99 7.07 -21.36
N LEU A 333 -6.31 6.53 -22.37
CA LEU A 333 -6.91 5.73 -23.45
C LEU A 333 -6.60 4.24 -23.21
N TYR A 334 -7.63 3.42 -23.31
CA TYR A 334 -7.51 1.97 -23.26
C TYR A 334 -7.91 1.32 -24.58
N GLU A 335 -7.29 0.18 -24.86
CA GLU A 335 -7.66 -0.76 -25.91
C GLU A 335 -8.18 -2.03 -25.25
N VAL A 336 -9.40 -2.44 -25.56
CA VAL A 336 -10.08 -3.56 -24.89
C VAL A 336 -10.50 -4.58 -25.95
N VAL A 337 -10.09 -5.83 -25.77
CA VAL A 337 -10.54 -6.99 -26.56
C VAL A 337 -11.57 -7.77 -25.74
N ASP A 338 -11.21 -8.08 -24.50
CA ASP A 338 -12.06 -8.76 -23.52
C ASP A 338 -11.58 -8.42 -22.09
N ASP A 339 -12.17 -9.04 -21.05
CA ASP A 339 -11.88 -8.80 -19.65
C ASP A 339 -10.45 -9.19 -19.23
N GLN A 340 -9.77 -10.02 -20.00
CA GLN A 340 -8.39 -10.47 -19.73
C GLN A 340 -7.38 -9.82 -20.69
N ASN A 341 -7.79 -9.48 -21.88
CA ASN A 341 -6.94 -8.95 -22.94
C ASN A 341 -7.28 -7.49 -23.22
N TRP A 342 -6.69 -6.63 -22.46
CA TRP A 342 -6.78 -5.19 -22.63
C TRP A 342 -5.43 -4.54 -22.35
N ARG A 343 -5.27 -3.28 -22.76
CA ARG A 343 -4.07 -2.50 -22.47
C ARG A 343 -4.40 -1.03 -22.24
N ARG A 344 -3.68 -0.42 -21.34
CA ARG A 344 -3.58 1.02 -21.28
C ARG A 344 -2.66 1.46 -22.39
N LEU A 345 -3.17 2.21 -23.37
CA LEU A 345 -2.36 2.65 -24.51
C LEU A 345 -1.42 3.77 -24.05
N GLN A 346 -1.97 4.91 -23.67
CA GLN A 346 -1.19 6.07 -23.18
C GLN A 346 -2.12 7.14 -22.59
N ARG A 347 -1.53 8.23 -22.15
CA ARG A 347 -2.23 9.43 -21.69
C ARG A 347 -2.16 10.49 -22.77
N ILE A 348 -3.22 11.32 -22.88
CA ILE A 348 -3.17 12.53 -23.71
C ILE A 348 -2.21 13.53 -23.06
N PRO A 349 -1.30 14.18 -23.82
CA PRO A 349 -0.29 15.10 -23.27
C PRO A 349 -0.87 16.24 -22.43
N SER A 350 -1.96 16.85 -22.86
CA SER A 350 -2.69 17.90 -22.13
C SER A 350 -3.39 17.40 -20.87
N GLY A 351 -3.55 16.08 -20.69
CA GLY A 351 -4.33 15.49 -19.61
C GLY A 351 -5.84 15.67 -19.82
N GLY A 352 -6.60 15.78 -18.70
CA GLY A 352 -8.04 15.95 -18.74
C GLY A 352 -8.79 14.62 -18.91
N GLN A 353 -9.93 14.67 -19.58
CA GLN A 353 -10.79 13.51 -19.90
C GLN A 353 -10.87 13.28 -21.41
N VAL A 354 -10.81 12.03 -21.87
CA VAL A 354 -10.96 11.69 -23.30
C VAL A 354 -12.45 11.72 -23.67
N SER A 355 -12.91 12.88 -24.13
CA SER A 355 -14.33 13.11 -24.39
C SER A 355 -14.83 12.50 -25.70
N TYR A 356 -13.98 12.46 -26.74
CA TYR A 356 -14.31 11.90 -28.05
C TYR A 356 -13.13 11.14 -28.64
N ILE A 357 -13.45 10.07 -29.33
CA ILE A 357 -12.55 9.29 -30.19
C ILE A 357 -13.24 9.20 -31.55
N LEU A 358 -12.60 9.68 -32.60
CA LEU A 358 -13.13 9.67 -33.96
C LEU A 358 -12.10 9.06 -34.91
N PRO A 359 -12.51 8.17 -35.88
CA PRO A 359 -11.59 7.71 -36.90
C PRO A 359 -11.18 8.87 -37.80
N MET A 360 -9.91 8.95 -38.22
CA MET A 360 -9.46 10.02 -39.14
C MET A 360 -10.04 9.91 -40.55
N ALA A 361 -10.36 8.70 -40.95
CA ALA A 361 -11.09 8.38 -42.19
C ALA A 361 -11.82 7.06 -42.00
N GLU A 362 -12.81 6.78 -42.83
CA GLU A 362 -13.54 5.53 -42.82
C GLU A 362 -12.59 4.34 -42.96
N GLY A 363 -12.68 3.36 -42.05
CA GLY A 363 -11.82 2.18 -41.97
C GLY A 363 -10.37 2.45 -41.56
N SER A 364 -9.97 3.70 -41.28
CA SER A 364 -8.65 4.02 -40.78
C SER A 364 -8.44 3.47 -39.37
N ARG A 365 -7.20 3.16 -39.01
CA ARG A 365 -6.78 2.89 -37.63
C ARG A 365 -6.32 4.14 -36.91
N ASP A 366 -6.09 5.22 -37.62
CA ASP A 366 -5.68 6.50 -37.06
C ASP A 366 -6.90 7.23 -36.48
N ARG A 367 -6.69 7.95 -35.37
CA ARG A 367 -7.78 8.55 -34.60
C ARG A 367 -7.48 10.00 -34.26
N TYR A 368 -8.53 10.81 -34.27
CA TYR A 368 -8.57 12.02 -33.47
C TYR A 368 -9.02 11.67 -32.05
N LEU A 369 -8.32 12.19 -31.08
CA LEU A 369 -8.65 12.13 -29.66
C LEU A 369 -8.91 13.55 -29.16
N LEU A 370 -10.07 13.80 -28.60
CA LEU A 370 -10.42 15.10 -28.07
C LEU A 370 -10.52 15.00 -26.55
N SER A 371 -9.82 15.91 -25.88
CA SER A 371 -9.92 16.03 -24.41
C SER A 371 -10.79 17.20 -23.98
N SER A 372 -11.24 17.12 -22.72
CA SER A 372 -11.84 18.22 -21.97
C SER A 372 -11.11 18.39 -20.65
N ASN A 373 -11.09 19.65 -20.14
CA ASN A 373 -10.44 20.00 -18.88
C ASN A 373 -8.94 19.65 -18.78
N PRO A 374 -8.07 20.17 -19.69
CA PRO A 374 -8.29 21.17 -20.75
C PRO A 374 -8.82 20.56 -22.05
N ALA A 375 -9.39 21.43 -22.90
CA ALA A 375 -9.81 21.03 -24.24
C ALA A 375 -8.62 21.03 -25.20
N ALA A 376 -8.39 19.90 -25.85
CA ALA A 376 -7.34 19.73 -26.84
C ALA A 376 -7.73 18.69 -27.88
N VAL A 377 -7.09 18.78 -29.04
CA VAL A 377 -7.21 17.83 -30.15
C VAL A 377 -5.87 17.17 -30.37
N CYS A 378 -5.85 15.85 -30.32
CA CYS A 378 -4.67 15.03 -30.59
C CYS A 378 -4.94 14.13 -31.81
N ARG A 379 -3.87 13.78 -32.52
CA ARG A 379 -3.85 12.78 -33.56
C ARG A 379 -3.07 11.58 -33.09
N MET A 380 -3.71 10.43 -33.07
CA MET A 380 -3.07 9.15 -32.79
C MET A 380 -2.96 8.36 -34.10
N VAL A 381 -1.74 8.00 -34.47
CA VAL A 381 -1.48 7.15 -35.62
C VAL A 381 -1.16 5.72 -35.19
N SER A 382 -1.50 4.75 -36.01
CA SER A 382 -1.29 3.32 -35.73
C SER A 382 0.18 2.91 -35.66
N ASP A 383 1.07 3.70 -36.25
CA ASP A 383 2.52 3.48 -36.13
C ASP A 383 2.98 3.71 -34.71
N ARG A 384 3.96 2.91 -34.28
CA ARG A 384 4.54 3.05 -32.93
C ARG A 384 5.36 4.33 -32.81
N SER A 385 5.37 4.91 -31.62
CA SER A 385 6.24 6.02 -31.28
C SER A 385 7.71 5.66 -31.51
N GLU A 386 8.53 6.61 -31.95
CA GLU A 386 9.96 6.39 -32.20
C GLU A 386 10.74 6.11 -30.91
N GLN A 387 10.26 6.66 -29.79
CA GLN A 387 10.86 6.51 -28.47
C GLN A 387 9.77 6.55 -27.39
N GLY A 388 9.96 5.75 -26.34
CA GLY A 388 9.14 5.80 -25.13
C GLY A 388 10.00 5.63 -23.89
N GLN A 389 9.54 6.17 -22.75
CA GLN A 389 10.28 6.14 -21.50
C GLN A 389 9.42 5.66 -20.34
N LEU A 390 10.00 4.81 -19.51
CA LEU A 390 9.48 4.37 -18.22
C LEU A 390 10.41 4.82 -17.11
N THR A 391 9.90 5.55 -16.12
CA THR A 391 10.60 5.84 -14.86
C THR A 391 9.88 5.11 -13.73
N SER A 392 10.60 4.21 -13.06
CA SER A 392 10.01 3.38 -12.00
C SER A 392 9.54 4.23 -10.81
N ASP A 393 8.60 3.71 -10.06
CA ASP A 393 8.40 4.17 -8.69
C ASP A 393 9.69 3.96 -7.87
N VAL A 394 9.75 4.59 -6.68
CA VAL A 394 10.91 4.48 -5.79
C VAL A 394 10.96 3.09 -5.17
N VAL A 395 12.07 2.39 -5.39
CA VAL A 395 12.32 1.05 -4.86
C VAL A 395 13.00 1.15 -3.51
N ASP A 396 12.44 0.55 -2.48
CA ASP A 396 12.95 0.55 -1.11
C ASP A 396 13.62 -0.78 -0.74
N ALA A 397 14.92 -0.76 -0.45
CA ALA A 397 15.67 -1.89 0.08
C ALA A 397 15.44 -2.13 1.59
N GLY A 398 14.57 -1.34 2.25
CA GLY A 398 14.31 -1.39 3.69
C GLY A 398 15.41 -0.77 4.55
N GLN A 399 16.65 -0.84 4.09
CA GLN A 399 17.85 -0.31 4.75
C GLN A 399 18.87 0.16 3.72
N SER A 400 19.92 0.86 4.19
CA SER A 400 21.05 1.25 3.34
C SER A 400 21.67 0.00 2.70
N ALA A 401 21.69 -0.03 1.37
CA ALA A 401 22.08 -1.18 0.57
C ALA A 401 23.13 -0.83 -0.49
N ARG A 402 23.90 -1.83 -0.88
CA ARG A 402 24.70 -1.80 -2.10
C ARG A 402 23.86 -2.37 -3.23
N TRP A 403 23.54 -1.55 -4.20
CA TRP A 403 22.82 -1.95 -5.40
C TRP A 403 23.73 -2.70 -6.36
N GLY A 404 23.26 -3.83 -6.83
CA GLY A 404 24.04 -4.77 -7.65
C GLY A 404 23.69 -4.66 -9.13
N ARG A 405 23.10 -5.71 -9.69
CA ARG A 405 22.76 -5.79 -11.12
C ARG A 405 21.26 -5.58 -11.32
N LEU A 406 20.90 -4.80 -12.35
CA LEU A 406 19.56 -4.75 -12.91
C LEU A 406 19.42 -5.86 -13.96
N ARG A 407 18.32 -6.61 -13.96
CA ARG A 407 18.02 -7.65 -14.96
C ARG A 407 16.64 -7.46 -15.54
N PRO A 408 16.51 -6.92 -16.76
CA PRO A 408 15.26 -6.89 -17.47
C PRO A 408 14.89 -8.30 -17.95
N LYS A 409 13.60 -8.61 -18.00
CA LYS A 409 13.03 -9.82 -18.57
C LYS A 409 12.09 -9.44 -19.72
N GLY A 410 12.38 -9.92 -20.90
CA GLY A 410 11.53 -9.77 -22.09
C GLY A 410 10.49 -10.86 -22.24
N LEU A 411 9.48 -10.57 -23.03
CA LEU A 411 8.51 -11.56 -23.46
C LEU A 411 9.22 -12.59 -24.37
N GLY A 412 9.04 -13.88 -24.08
CA GLY A 412 9.66 -14.95 -24.90
C GLY A 412 11.19 -15.05 -24.79
N GLY A 413 11.83 -14.39 -23.80
CA GLY A 413 13.28 -14.44 -23.61
C GLY A 413 14.06 -13.45 -24.48
N GLN A 414 13.40 -12.40 -24.95
CA GLN A 414 14.04 -11.32 -25.71
C GLN A 414 15.18 -10.64 -24.94
N HIS A 415 16.21 -10.24 -25.68
CA HIS A 415 17.29 -9.37 -25.19
C HIS A 415 16.91 -7.90 -25.44
N PHE A 416 17.30 -7.02 -24.54
CA PHE A 416 17.01 -5.58 -24.58
C PHE A 416 18.25 -4.76 -25.00
N ASP A 417 18.81 -5.06 -26.15
CA ASP A 417 19.99 -4.36 -26.64
C ASP A 417 19.68 -2.92 -27.12
N ALA A 418 18.40 -2.63 -27.40
CA ALA A 418 17.93 -1.32 -27.87
C ALA A 418 17.28 -0.48 -26.74
N VAL A 419 17.23 -0.97 -25.49
CA VAL A 419 16.71 -0.21 -24.36
C VAL A 419 17.88 0.40 -23.58
N ASP A 420 17.87 1.73 -23.45
CA ASP A 420 18.82 2.44 -22.62
C ASP A 420 18.35 2.43 -21.17
N TRP A 421 19.25 2.06 -20.26
CA TRP A 421 18.95 1.97 -18.83
C TRP A 421 19.70 3.03 -18.04
N GLU A 422 19.01 3.74 -17.18
CA GLU A 422 19.58 4.69 -16.24
C GLU A 422 19.10 4.39 -14.83
N VAL A 423 19.92 4.76 -13.84
CA VAL A 423 19.57 4.62 -12.41
C VAL A 423 19.99 5.85 -11.62
N ARG A 424 19.26 6.11 -10.54
CA ARG A 424 19.64 7.05 -9.49
C ARG A 424 19.28 6.46 -8.13
N SER A 425 19.95 6.91 -7.06
CA SER A 425 19.69 6.41 -5.71
C SER A 425 19.81 7.51 -4.67
N GLY A 426 19.09 7.35 -3.55
CA GLY A 426 19.06 8.33 -2.48
C GLY A 426 18.81 7.74 -1.09
N PRO A 427 19.03 8.56 -0.05
CA PRO A 427 18.82 8.16 1.34
C PRO A 427 17.37 8.30 1.83
N VAL A 428 16.51 9.04 1.11
CA VAL A 428 15.12 9.37 1.42
C VAL A 428 14.18 8.85 0.33
N ASP A 429 12.92 8.64 0.64
CA ASP A 429 11.91 8.05 -0.24
C ASP A 429 11.37 9.01 -1.32
N GLU A 430 11.54 10.30 -1.15
CA GLU A 430 11.23 11.29 -2.18
C GLU A 430 12.53 11.80 -2.82
N PRO A 431 12.68 11.69 -4.17
CA PRO A 431 13.85 12.19 -4.85
C PRO A 431 14.04 13.69 -4.70
N ASP A 432 15.15 14.10 -4.08
CA ASP A 432 15.55 15.47 -3.83
C ASP A 432 17.03 15.71 -4.18
N ASP A 433 17.60 16.83 -3.76
CA ASP A 433 19.02 17.20 -3.98
C ASP A 433 20.03 16.24 -3.32
N ALA A 434 19.58 15.37 -2.40
CA ALA A 434 20.42 14.34 -1.77
C ALA A 434 20.53 13.06 -2.61
N TRP A 435 19.71 12.92 -3.64
CA TRP A 435 19.81 11.82 -4.60
C TRP A 435 20.96 12.03 -5.57
N THR A 436 21.52 10.92 -6.07
CA THR A 436 22.49 10.98 -7.16
C THR A 436 21.83 11.44 -8.46
N ASP A 437 22.60 12.05 -9.35
CA ASP A 437 22.15 12.26 -10.73
C ASP A 437 21.84 10.93 -11.42
N TRP A 438 21.02 10.97 -12.47
CA TRP A 438 20.77 9.85 -13.35
C TRP A 438 22.09 9.40 -14.01
N ARG A 439 22.36 8.11 -13.93
CA ARG A 439 23.56 7.50 -14.50
C ARG A 439 23.17 6.37 -15.45
N THR A 440 23.61 6.48 -16.70
CA THR A 440 23.46 5.44 -17.71
C THR A 440 24.20 4.18 -17.31
N LEU A 441 23.57 3.01 -17.48
CA LEU A 441 24.17 1.72 -17.26
C LEU A 441 24.85 1.21 -18.52
N ASP A 442 25.99 0.52 -18.35
CA ASP A 442 26.67 -0.20 -19.42
C ASP A 442 25.98 -1.55 -19.74
N GLY A 443 26.51 -2.29 -20.72
CA GLY A 443 25.96 -3.59 -21.12
C GLY A 443 25.93 -4.67 -20.03
N GLU A 444 26.65 -4.47 -18.91
CA GLU A 444 26.58 -5.37 -17.75
C GLU A 444 25.42 -5.03 -16.80
N LEU A 445 24.77 -3.88 -16.99
CA LEU A 445 23.68 -3.34 -16.19
C LEU A 445 24.00 -3.34 -14.67
N LEU A 446 25.23 -2.96 -14.32
CA LEU A 446 25.66 -2.81 -12.93
C LEU A 446 25.24 -1.45 -12.40
N MET A 447 24.30 -1.45 -11.43
CA MET A 447 23.79 -0.26 -10.80
C MET A 447 24.85 0.46 -9.95
N GLY A 448 25.54 -0.23 -9.04
CA GLY A 448 26.62 0.33 -8.24
C GLY A 448 26.26 1.64 -7.54
N GLY A 449 27.26 2.48 -7.25
CA GLY A 449 27.06 3.78 -6.61
C GLY A 449 27.23 3.77 -5.09
N PRO A 450 26.84 4.86 -4.39
CA PRO A 450 26.90 4.95 -2.93
C PRO A 450 25.93 3.97 -2.27
N LEU A 451 26.13 3.74 -0.95
CA LEU A 451 25.19 2.95 -0.15
C LEU A 451 23.95 3.80 0.13
N ASN A 452 22.84 3.50 -0.54
CA ASN A 452 21.57 4.19 -0.37
C ASN A 452 20.44 3.19 -0.16
N ARG A 453 19.41 3.60 0.58
CA ARG A 453 18.21 2.78 0.84
C ARG A 453 17.31 2.70 -0.38
N PHE A 454 17.18 3.80 -1.11
CA PHE A 454 16.20 3.95 -2.19
C PHE A 454 16.89 4.00 -3.56
N MET A 455 16.18 3.49 -4.57
CA MET A 455 16.65 3.42 -5.97
C MET A 455 15.48 3.70 -6.91
N GLN A 456 15.77 4.39 -8.01
CA GLN A 456 14.89 4.44 -9.19
C GLN A 456 15.67 4.01 -10.42
N TYR A 457 14.99 3.37 -11.35
CA TYR A 457 15.50 3.11 -12.69
C TYR A 457 14.64 3.77 -13.76
N ARG A 458 15.25 4.03 -14.89
CA ARG A 458 14.63 4.56 -16.10
C ARG A 458 14.98 3.66 -17.27
N ALA A 459 13.98 3.33 -18.10
CA ALA A 459 14.13 2.53 -19.29
C ALA A 459 13.64 3.33 -20.50
N THR A 460 14.51 3.57 -21.49
CA THR A 460 14.16 4.26 -22.73
C THR A 460 14.14 3.26 -23.89
N PHE A 461 12.94 3.03 -24.44
CA PHE A 461 12.68 2.13 -25.56
C PHE A 461 12.89 2.85 -26.87
N ARG A 462 13.50 2.17 -27.85
CA ARG A 462 13.76 2.71 -29.19
C ARG A 462 13.39 1.75 -30.30
N SER A 463 12.98 0.53 -29.97
CA SER A 463 12.56 -0.47 -30.95
C SER A 463 11.13 -0.89 -30.74
N PRO A 464 10.30 -0.94 -31.79
CA PRO A 464 8.91 -1.43 -31.72
C PRO A 464 8.82 -2.92 -31.36
N GLU A 465 9.96 -3.63 -31.40
CA GLU A 465 10.02 -5.05 -31.05
C GLU A 465 10.24 -5.28 -29.53
N ASP A 466 10.65 -4.26 -28.79
CA ASP A 466 10.95 -4.38 -27.36
C ASP A 466 9.65 -4.58 -26.55
N ARG A 467 9.63 -5.67 -25.77
CA ARG A 467 8.52 -6.02 -24.88
C ARG A 467 9.04 -6.40 -23.51
N LEU A 468 9.02 -5.44 -22.58
CA LEU A 468 9.45 -5.62 -21.22
C LEU A 468 8.35 -6.30 -20.38
N ARG A 469 8.71 -7.38 -19.69
CA ARG A 469 7.80 -8.14 -18.82
C ARG A 469 8.05 -7.91 -17.34
N ALA A 470 9.31 -7.76 -16.96
CA ALA A 470 9.70 -7.50 -15.58
C ALA A 470 11.11 -6.88 -15.52
N VAL A 471 11.38 -6.19 -14.43
CA VAL A 471 12.70 -5.68 -14.06
C VAL A 471 13.06 -6.23 -12.69
N ARG A 472 14.19 -6.93 -12.58
CA ARG A 472 14.69 -7.49 -11.34
C ARG A 472 15.92 -6.74 -10.88
N LEU A 473 15.89 -6.21 -9.67
CA LEU A 473 16.93 -5.40 -9.05
C LEU A 473 17.58 -6.21 -7.94
N PHE A 474 18.87 -6.50 -8.09
CA PHE A 474 19.62 -7.21 -7.05
C PHE A 474 20.32 -6.22 -6.13
N TYR A 475 20.28 -6.46 -4.84
CA TYR A 475 20.94 -5.61 -3.85
C TYR A 475 21.43 -6.43 -2.65
N GLN A 476 22.30 -5.84 -1.88
CA GLN A 476 22.83 -6.38 -0.64
C GLN A 476 22.70 -5.31 0.45
N VAL A 477 21.92 -5.60 1.46
CA VAL A 477 21.73 -4.71 2.60
C VAL A 477 23.07 -4.57 3.35
N ASN A 478 23.40 -3.35 3.77
CA ASN A 478 24.60 -3.12 4.58
C ASN A 478 24.40 -3.69 5.99
N ASN A 479 25.41 -4.42 6.51
CA ASN A 479 25.34 -4.98 7.84
C ASN A 479 25.40 -3.87 8.90
N ALA A 480 24.33 -3.73 9.69
CA ALA A 480 24.21 -2.80 10.80
C ALA A 480 24.59 -3.49 12.13
N PRO A 481 25.14 -2.76 13.11
CA PRO A 481 25.45 -3.38 14.41
C PRO A 481 24.18 -3.76 15.16
N PRO A 482 24.21 -4.86 15.91
CA PRO A 482 23.15 -5.22 16.85
C PRO A 482 22.89 -4.12 17.89
N VAL A 483 21.64 -3.99 18.32
CA VAL A 483 21.22 -3.04 19.35
C VAL A 483 20.86 -3.81 20.62
N VAL A 484 21.54 -3.50 21.71
CA VAL A 484 21.26 -4.04 23.06
C VAL A 484 20.55 -2.98 23.87
N THR A 485 19.41 -3.34 24.49
CA THR A 485 18.62 -2.42 25.32
C THR A 485 18.13 -3.11 26.58
N GLY A 486 17.78 -2.31 27.60
CA GLY A 486 17.03 -2.76 28.76
C GLY A 486 17.72 -3.85 29.56
N ILE A 487 19.01 -3.67 29.91
CA ILE A 487 19.68 -4.60 30.83
C ILE A 487 19.10 -4.39 32.22
N ASN A 488 18.43 -5.42 32.76
CA ASN A 488 17.89 -5.47 34.10
C ASN A 488 18.62 -6.54 34.90
N VAL A 489 19.06 -6.20 36.10
CA VAL A 489 19.58 -7.14 37.07
C VAL A 489 18.47 -7.39 38.09
N VAL A 490 18.01 -8.64 38.15
CA VAL A 490 16.93 -9.03 39.07
C VAL A 490 17.52 -9.43 40.43
N PRO A 491 16.73 -9.23 41.54
CA PRO A 491 17.18 -9.46 42.88
C PRO A 491 17.73 -10.87 43.15
N VAL A 492 18.45 -10.97 44.26
CA VAL A 492 19.08 -12.19 44.79
C VAL A 492 18.12 -13.38 44.82
N GLY A 493 18.61 -14.55 44.45
CA GLY A 493 17.89 -15.80 44.59
C GLY A 493 17.34 -16.42 43.30
N ILE A 494 17.65 -15.87 42.13
CA ILE A 494 17.19 -16.42 40.86
C ILE A 494 18.38 -16.87 39.98
N GLN A 495 18.38 -18.13 39.58
CA GLN A 495 19.36 -18.68 38.66
C GLN A 495 18.69 -19.09 37.32
N VAL A 496 19.23 -18.64 36.20
CA VAL A 496 18.82 -19.04 34.87
C VAL A 496 19.57 -20.31 34.47
N VAL A 497 18.85 -21.40 34.20
CA VAL A 497 19.42 -22.67 33.72
C VAL A 497 18.84 -23.08 32.39
N ASN A 498 19.70 -23.54 31.50
CA ASN A 498 19.28 -24.14 30.23
C ASN A 498 18.67 -25.53 30.48
N VAL A 499 17.40 -25.71 30.09
CA VAL A 499 16.70 -27.01 30.27
C VAL A 499 16.46 -27.67 28.93
N PRO A 500 16.76 -28.97 28.71
CA PRO A 500 16.31 -29.73 27.54
C PRO A 500 14.77 -29.84 27.56
N GLN A 501 14.17 -29.79 26.39
CA GLN A 501 12.70 -29.85 26.24
C GLN A 501 12.09 -31.10 26.90
N ASN A 502 11.32 -30.90 27.96
CA ASN A 502 10.30 -31.84 28.41
C ASN A 502 9.10 -31.04 28.96
N ASN A 503 7.93 -31.33 28.42
CA ASN A 503 6.65 -30.71 28.64
C ASN A 503 6.33 -30.25 30.08
N ARG A 504 6.47 -28.96 30.39
CA ARG A 504 5.80 -28.27 31.53
C ARG A 504 5.66 -26.78 31.22
N PRO A 505 4.69 -26.07 31.85
CA PRO A 505 4.36 -24.69 31.48
C PRO A 505 5.54 -23.73 31.67
N THR A 506 5.75 -22.89 30.66
CA THR A 506 6.86 -21.94 30.54
C THR A 506 6.41 -20.51 30.87
N VAL A 507 7.23 -19.81 31.61
CA VAL A 507 7.11 -18.37 31.85
C VAL A 507 8.00 -17.63 30.82
N ASN A 508 7.48 -16.60 30.19
CA ASN A 508 8.20 -15.82 29.19
C ASN A 508 9.14 -14.81 29.89
N LEU A 509 10.45 -14.91 29.61
CA LEU A 509 11.48 -14.03 30.17
C LEU A 509 11.16 -12.55 29.99
N ASN A 510 10.58 -12.16 28.85
CA ASN A 510 10.22 -10.77 28.57
C ASN A 510 9.09 -10.24 29.48
N GLN A 511 8.20 -11.11 29.96
CA GLN A 511 7.12 -10.73 30.90
C GLN A 511 7.63 -10.57 32.35
N LEU A 512 8.60 -11.37 32.74
CA LEU A 512 9.23 -11.26 34.05
C LEU A 512 10.09 -10.00 34.15
N LEU A 513 10.75 -9.59 33.08
CA LEU A 513 11.63 -8.41 33.07
C LEU A 513 10.86 -7.10 32.85
N SER A 514 9.61 -7.12 32.40
CA SER A 514 8.77 -5.94 32.19
C SER A 514 7.81 -5.60 33.33
N GLY A 515 7.62 -6.52 34.29
CA GLY A 515 6.69 -6.31 35.41
C GLY A 515 5.19 -6.35 35.03
N GLU A 516 4.85 -6.85 33.83
CA GLU A 516 3.47 -6.96 33.37
C GLU A 516 2.83 -8.30 33.78
N GLU A 517 1.61 -8.26 34.30
CA GLU A 517 0.82 -9.42 34.69
C GLU A 517 0.48 -10.35 33.52
N LEU A 518 0.51 -11.64 33.80
CA LEU A 518 0.32 -12.77 32.89
C LEU A 518 -1.02 -12.74 32.14
N ALA A 519 -1.07 -12.24 30.90
CA ALA A 519 -2.17 -12.48 29.96
C ALA A 519 -1.81 -13.63 29.02
N GLN A 520 -2.65 -14.65 29.01
CA GLN A 520 -2.53 -15.83 28.15
C GLN A 520 -2.76 -15.44 26.68
N ASN A 521 -1.76 -15.56 25.83
CA ASN A 521 -1.94 -15.58 24.38
C ASN A 521 -1.23 -16.80 23.77
N GLN A 522 -2.05 -17.74 23.33
CA GLN A 522 -1.64 -18.93 22.57
C GLN A 522 -1.58 -18.53 21.09
N ASN A 523 -0.41 -18.27 20.53
CA ASN A 523 -0.05 -18.54 19.13
C ASN A 523 1.26 -17.83 18.78
N ALA A 524 2.38 -18.52 18.99
CA ALA A 524 3.62 -18.30 18.23
C ALA A 524 4.55 -19.52 18.44
N GLN A 525 4.42 -20.48 17.55
CA GLN A 525 5.45 -21.53 17.42
C GLN A 525 6.66 -20.94 16.70
N LYS A 526 7.63 -20.45 17.44
CA LYS A 526 9.03 -20.37 17.01
C LYS A 526 9.86 -21.03 18.09
N THR A 527 10.78 -21.90 17.67
CA THR A 527 11.67 -22.70 18.49
C THR A 527 12.51 -21.81 19.41
N GLN A 528 11.95 -21.38 20.55
CA GLN A 528 12.67 -20.70 21.60
C GLN A 528 13.16 -21.74 22.59
N ARG A 529 14.48 -21.78 22.83
CA ARG A 529 15.05 -22.51 23.94
C ARG A 529 14.47 -21.95 25.24
N GLN A 530 13.89 -22.84 26.04
CA GLN A 530 13.24 -22.48 27.29
C GLN A 530 14.27 -22.29 28.39
N VAL A 531 14.13 -21.18 29.11
CA VAL A 531 14.94 -20.86 30.27
C VAL A 531 14.09 -21.08 31.53
N ARG A 532 14.61 -21.78 32.51
CA ARG A 532 13.93 -22.01 33.78
C ARG A 532 14.61 -21.21 34.88
N PHE A 533 13.84 -20.52 35.70
CA PHE A 533 14.31 -19.84 36.89
C PHE A 533 14.24 -20.78 38.10
N LEU A 534 15.34 -20.91 38.79
CA LEU A 534 15.44 -21.65 40.06
C LEU A 534 15.83 -20.65 41.16
N GLY A 535 15.07 -20.61 42.24
CA GLY A 535 15.49 -19.88 43.44
C GLY A 535 16.83 -20.41 43.95
N SER A 536 17.83 -19.56 44.07
CA SER A 536 19.16 -19.93 44.50
C SER A 536 19.84 -18.73 45.20
N GLU A 537 20.06 -18.85 46.51
CA GLU A 537 20.74 -17.81 47.27
C GLU A 537 22.14 -17.54 46.69
N GLY A 538 22.52 -16.27 46.66
CA GLY A 538 23.83 -15.82 46.19
C GLY A 538 23.97 -15.81 44.70
N TYR A 539 22.86 -15.71 43.95
CA TYR A 539 22.84 -15.51 42.48
C TYR A 539 22.07 -14.24 42.14
N LEU A 540 22.63 -13.43 41.22
CA LEU A 540 21.95 -12.34 40.53
C LEU A 540 21.77 -12.75 39.07
N THR A 541 20.67 -12.35 38.46
CA THR A 541 20.43 -12.60 37.04
C THR A 541 20.31 -11.30 36.28
N ALA A 542 21.22 -11.11 35.30
CA ALA A 542 21.13 -10.08 34.30
C ALA A 542 20.34 -10.59 33.09
N GLY A 543 19.28 -9.91 32.73
CA GLY A 543 18.51 -10.13 31.51
C GLY A 543 18.52 -8.89 30.62
N TRP A 544 18.47 -9.05 29.32
CA TRP A 544 18.50 -7.93 28.37
C TRP A 544 17.61 -8.18 27.16
N LYS A 545 17.32 -7.09 26.45
CA LYS A 545 16.70 -7.12 25.12
C LYS A 545 17.77 -6.81 24.10
N ALA A 546 17.80 -7.58 23.01
CA ALA A 546 18.67 -7.31 21.89
C ALA A 546 17.95 -7.63 20.58
N SER A 547 18.20 -6.82 19.57
CA SER A 547 17.70 -7.00 18.20
C SER A 547 18.80 -6.68 17.22
N ASP A 548 18.73 -7.33 16.07
CA ASP A 548 19.59 -7.02 14.94
C ASP A 548 18.74 -6.38 13.84
N PRO A 549 19.15 -5.22 13.28
CA PRO A 549 18.40 -4.56 12.20
C PRO A 549 18.31 -5.39 10.92
N ASN A 550 19.26 -6.30 10.67
CA ASN A 550 19.28 -7.21 9.52
C ASN A 550 18.59 -8.55 9.82
N GLY A 551 18.14 -8.77 11.08
CA GLY A 551 17.55 -10.03 11.52
C GLY A 551 18.57 -11.15 11.76
N ASP A 552 19.83 -10.80 11.93
CA ASP A 552 20.92 -11.74 12.13
C ASP A 552 20.87 -12.46 13.48
N ALA A 553 21.42 -13.67 13.53
CA ALA A 553 21.54 -14.42 14.77
C ALA A 553 22.62 -13.82 15.67
N LEU A 554 22.28 -13.61 16.96
CA LEU A 554 23.16 -12.95 17.92
C LEU A 554 23.88 -13.94 18.84
N ARG A 555 25.08 -13.54 19.26
CA ARG A 555 25.82 -14.10 20.38
C ARG A 555 26.21 -12.99 21.32
N TYR A 556 26.24 -13.33 22.63
CA TYR A 556 26.48 -12.37 23.66
C TYR A 556 27.76 -12.66 24.44
N THR A 557 28.43 -11.60 24.86
CA THR A 557 29.52 -11.61 25.85
C THR A 557 29.10 -10.75 27.02
N VAL A 558 29.17 -11.29 28.23
CA VAL A 558 28.84 -10.58 29.48
C VAL A 558 30.12 -10.22 30.18
N LYS A 559 30.25 -8.98 30.55
CA LYS A 559 31.38 -8.41 31.29
C LYS A 559 30.90 -7.71 32.55
N LEU A 560 31.75 -7.68 33.55
CA LEU A 560 31.48 -7.09 34.84
C LEU A 560 32.64 -6.18 35.26
N LYS A 561 32.34 -5.15 36.00
CA LYS A 561 33.30 -4.37 36.75
C LYS A 561 32.64 -3.75 38.02
N THR A 562 33.44 -3.37 38.99
CA THR A 562 32.97 -2.48 40.06
C THR A 562 32.77 -1.06 39.51
N GLU A 563 31.99 -0.25 40.16
CA GLU A 563 31.77 1.13 39.76
C GLU A 563 33.07 1.95 39.70
N THR A 564 34.03 1.62 40.52
CA THR A 564 35.31 2.32 40.65
C THR A 564 36.42 1.81 39.74
N GLU A 565 36.29 0.58 39.18
CA GLU A 565 37.27 0.03 38.26
C GLU A 565 37.18 0.64 36.85
N ALA A 566 38.34 0.78 36.18
CA ALA A 566 38.39 1.23 34.80
C ALA A 566 38.11 0.09 33.82
N ASP A 567 38.59 -1.11 34.10
CA ASP A 567 38.62 -2.24 33.16
C ASP A 567 37.47 -3.21 33.36
N TRP A 568 37.00 -3.82 32.28
CA TRP A 568 35.94 -4.80 32.27
C TRP A 568 36.49 -6.24 32.35
N SER A 569 36.04 -7.02 33.29
CA SER A 569 36.32 -8.47 33.39
C SER A 569 35.28 -9.27 32.68
N THR A 570 35.70 -10.22 31.80
CA THR A 570 34.78 -11.08 31.02
C THR A 570 34.29 -12.22 31.90
N LEU A 571 32.98 -12.32 32.08
CA LEU A 571 32.32 -13.40 32.83
C LEU A 571 31.97 -14.60 31.96
N ALA A 572 31.41 -14.33 30.79
CA ALA A 572 31.01 -15.39 29.87
C ALA A 572 31.03 -14.90 28.43
N GLN A 573 31.23 -15.85 27.50
CA GLN A 573 31.25 -15.58 26.05
C GLN A 573 30.40 -16.61 25.31
N ASN A 574 30.00 -16.29 24.07
CA ASN A 574 29.23 -17.17 23.20
C ASN A 574 27.87 -17.60 23.76
N ILE A 575 27.25 -16.75 24.57
CA ILE A 575 25.91 -16.99 25.11
C ILE A 575 24.91 -16.81 23.98
N ASP A 576 23.92 -17.69 23.87
CA ASP A 576 22.87 -17.69 22.85
C ASP A 576 21.48 -17.34 23.37
N VAL A 577 21.38 -17.06 24.68
CA VAL A 577 20.16 -16.60 25.35
C VAL A 577 20.36 -15.19 25.93
N PRO A 578 19.36 -14.34 25.97
CA PRO A 578 19.50 -12.96 26.45
C PRO A 578 19.43 -12.86 27.98
N ALA A 579 20.11 -13.77 28.70
CA ALA A 579 20.18 -13.78 30.15
C ALA A 579 21.45 -14.49 30.64
N PHE A 580 21.96 -14.07 31.78
CA PHE A 580 23.12 -14.67 32.46
C PHE A 580 22.97 -14.56 33.98
N SER A 581 23.18 -15.68 34.66
CA SER A 581 23.17 -15.72 36.12
C SER A 581 24.59 -15.64 36.66
N LEU A 582 24.83 -14.68 37.52
CA LEU A 582 26.08 -14.39 38.19
C LEU A 582 26.04 -14.93 39.62
N ASN A 583 27.02 -15.76 39.99
CA ASN A 583 27.22 -16.15 41.40
C ASN A 583 27.96 -15.04 42.14
N THR A 584 27.29 -14.44 43.11
CA THR A 584 27.85 -13.33 43.91
C THR A 584 28.60 -13.80 45.13
N LYS A 585 28.47 -15.08 45.56
CA LYS A 585 29.18 -15.62 46.75
C LYS A 585 30.69 -15.59 46.49
N GLY A 586 31.37 -14.77 47.25
CA GLY A 586 32.84 -14.60 47.13
C GLY A 586 33.25 -13.40 46.27
N MET A 587 32.31 -12.57 45.86
CA MET A 587 32.58 -11.22 45.37
C MET A 587 32.67 -10.26 46.58
N ASP A 588 33.45 -9.22 46.44
CA ASP A 588 33.50 -8.14 47.44
C ASP A 588 32.18 -7.35 47.40
N ASP A 589 31.78 -6.85 48.59
CA ASP A 589 30.57 -6.03 48.67
C ASP A 589 30.80 -4.68 47.99
N GLY A 590 29.73 -4.16 47.33
CA GLY A 590 29.79 -2.89 46.63
C GLY A 590 28.94 -2.85 45.37
N TYR A 591 29.03 -1.71 44.66
CA TYR A 591 28.27 -1.49 43.42
C TYR A 591 29.01 -1.97 42.19
N TYR A 592 28.29 -2.71 41.37
CA TYR A 592 28.78 -3.31 40.14
C TYR A 592 27.98 -2.88 38.91
N LEU A 593 28.61 -2.99 37.75
CA LEU A 593 28.02 -2.75 36.43
C LEU A 593 28.20 -3.98 35.57
N VAL A 594 27.14 -4.37 34.85
CA VAL A 594 27.17 -5.39 33.82
C VAL A 594 27.16 -4.72 32.44
N ARG A 595 28.09 -5.11 31.57
CA ARG A 595 28.10 -4.78 30.16
C ARG A 595 27.76 -6.02 29.33
N VAL A 596 26.78 -5.91 28.44
CA VAL A 596 26.42 -6.94 27.49
C VAL A 596 26.83 -6.48 26.10
N GLU A 597 27.68 -7.25 25.46
CA GLU A 597 28.09 -7.07 24.07
C GLU A 597 27.38 -8.12 23.22
N ALA A 598 26.67 -7.69 22.18
CA ALA A 598 26.02 -8.56 21.19
C ALA A 598 26.81 -8.51 19.88
N THR A 599 27.03 -9.65 19.25
CA THR A 599 27.65 -9.73 17.92
C THR A 599 26.80 -10.57 16.99
N ASP A 600 26.71 -10.16 15.73
CA ASP A 600 26.07 -10.84 14.61
C ASP A 600 27.01 -11.82 13.88
N ALA A 601 28.19 -12.09 14.42
CA ALA A 601 29.19 -12.99 13.85
C ALA A 601 28.69 -14.40 13.45
N PRO A 602 27.62 -14.97 14.05
CA PRO A 602 27.07 -16.23 13.57
C PRO A 602 26.49 -16.19 12.17
N SER A 603 26.02 -15.02 11.73
CA SER A 603 25.38 -14.81 10.42
C SER A 603 26.31 -14.14 9.40
N ASN A 604 27.41 -13.54 9.85
CA ASN A 604 28.26 -12.72 9.00
C ASN A 604 29.69 -13.24 8.90
N PRO A 605 30.36 -13.10 7.72
CA PRO A 605 31.76 -13.48 7.55
C PRO A 605 32.67 -12.66 8.48
N SER A 606 33.81 -13.27 8.83
CA SER A 606 34.84 -12.58 9.60
C SER A 606 35.29 -11.29 8.86
N GLY A 607 35.22 -10.16 9.56
CA GLY A 607 35.50 -8.82 8.99
C GLY A 607 34.26 -8.03 8.54
N GLN A 608 33.09 -8.67 8.40
CA GLN A 608 31.81 -7.99 8.18
C GLN A 608 30.92 -8.00 9.44
N ALA A 609 31.20 -8.90 10.38
CA ALA A 609 30.48 -8.96 11.64
C ALA A 609 30.59 -7.63 12.40
N ARG A 610 29.48 -7.23 13.02
CA ARG A 610 29.35 -6.02 13.82
C ARG A 610 29.09 -6.36 15.27
N MET A 611 29.29 -5.40 16.15
CA MET A 611 29.05 -5.53 17.57
C MET A 611 28.40 -4.28 18.13
N GLY A 612 27.38 -4.47 18.95
CA GLY A 612 26.76 -3.45 19.77
C GLY A 612 26.85 -3.81 21.25
N TYR A 613 26.70 -2.84 22.13
CA TYR A 613 26.71 -3.09 23.56
C TYR A 613 25.82 -2.13 24.35
N ALA A 614 25.46 -2.55 25.57
CA ALA A 614 24.86 -1.69 26.57
C ALA A 614 25.46 -1.99 27.96
N VAL A 615 25.24 -1.08 28.88
CA VAL A 615 25.68 -1.18 30.29
C VAL A 615 24.46 -1.06 31.19
N SER A 616 24.39 -1.87 32.26
CA SER A 616 23.31 -1.82 33.23
C SER A 616 23.38 -0.55 34.08
N ARG A 617 22.32 -0.29 34.85
CA ARG A 617 22.43 0.56 36.03
C ARG A 617 23.34 -0.11 37.05
N PRO A 618 23.98 0.64 37.97
CA PRO A 618 24.67 0.04 39.11
C PRO A 618 23.72 -0.83 39.93
N PHE A 619 24.21 -1.98 40.40
CA PHE A 619 23.49 -2.86 41.29
C PHE A 619 24.40 -3.26 42.44
N LEU A 620 23.80 -3.46 43.60
CA LEU A 620 24.52 -3.82 44.81
C LEU A 620 24.79 -5.33 44.86
N VAL A 621 26.01 -5.71 45.20
CA VAL A 621 26.38 -7.02 45.71
C VAL A 621 26.68 -6.82 47.23
N ASP A 622 25.96 -7.54 48.04
CA ASP A 622 26.14 -7.53 49.50
C ASP A 622 26.08 -8.97 50.00
N ASN A 623 27.19 -9.46 50.51
CA ASN A 623 27.38 -10.80 51.08
C ASN A 623 27.63 -10.75 52.58
N THR A 624 27.66 -9.56 53.18
CA THR A 624 27.97 -9.37 54.59
C THR A 624 26.70 -9.30 55.42
N PRO A 625 26.45 -10.27 56.32
CA PRO A 625 25.27 -10.22 57.19
C PRO A 625 25.31 -9.06 58.17
N PRO A 626 24.13 -8.50 58.55
CA PRO A 626 24.05 -7.43 59.52
C PRO A 626 24.65 -7.82 60.88
N SER A 627 25.37 -6.92 61.50
CA SER A 627 25.93 -7.12 62.85
C SER A 627 24.89 -6.79 63.91
N ILE A 628 24.76 -7.68 64.92
CA ILE A 628 23.79 -7.53 66.01
C ILE A 628 24.52 -7.31 67.34
N GLU A 629 24.22 -6.20 68.03
CA GLU A 629 24.73 -5.89 69.34
C GLU A 629 23.56 -5.71 70.35
N ARG A 630 23.58 -6.46 71.41
CA ARG A 630 22.66 -6.23 72.53
C ARG A 630 23.13 -5.07 73.37
N ARG A 631 22.29 -4.04 73.51
CA ARG A 631 22.60 -2.89 74.35
C ARG A 631 22.19 -3.10 75.82
N PRO A 632 23.00 -2.65 76.78
CA PRO A 632 22.56 -2.63 78.14
C PRO A 632 21.48 -1.57 78.37
N THR A 633 20.36 -1.96 78.95
CA THR A 633 19.28 -1.03 79.28
C THR A 633 19.71 -0.21 80.55
N SER A 634 19.91 1.09 80.37
CA SER A 634 20.22 2.00 81.46
C SER A 634 18.92 2.35 82.19
N GLY A 635 18.73 1.84 83.46
CA GLY A 635 17.68 2.31 84.36
C GLY A 635 16.58 1.32 84.75
N GLY A 636 16.82 0.02 84.73
CA GLY A 636 15.89 -0.98 85.28
C GLY A 636 14.54 -1.10 84.53
N GLY A 637 14.50 -0.81 83.25
CA GLY A 637 13.34 -0.94 82.45
C GLY A 637 13.12 -2.41 81.94
N ASP A 638 11.90 -2.81 81.76
CA ASP A 638 11.45 -4.15 81.29
C ASP A 638 11.66 -4.38 79.79
N ALA A 639 12.63 -3.69 79.17
CA ALA A 639 12.88 -3.85 77.72
C ALA A 639 14.29 -4.42 77.41
N VAL A 640 14.38 -5.33 76.45
CA VAL A 640 15.61 -5.81 75.84
C VAL A 640 15.81 -5.11 74.52
N VAL A 641 16.99 -4.42 74.38
CA VAL A 641 17.26 -3.64 73.15
C VAL A 641 18.39 -4.27 72.33
N TYR A 642 18.18 -4.40 71.02
CA TYR A 642 19.18 -4.83 70.06
C TYR A 642 19.46 -3.69 69.08
N ALA A 643 20.69 -3.40 68.82
CA ALA A 643 21.14 -2.54 67.72
C ALA A 643 21.64 -3.44 66.62
N VAL A 644 21.11 -3.24 65.47
CA VAL A 644 21.48 -3.94 64.24
C VAL A 644 22.12 -2.96 63.25
N ARG A 645 23.26 -3.32 62.70
CA ARG A 645 24.00 -2.48 61.78
C ARG A 645 24.42 -3.31 60.58
N ASP A 646 24.17 -2.80 59.41
CA ASP A 646 24.68 -3.27 58.15
C ASP A 646 25.61 -2.22 57.53
N GLY A 647 26.43 -2.62 56.55
CA GLY A 647 27.38 -1.75 55.89
C GLY A 647 26.96 -1.25 54.55
N PHE A 648 25.97 -1.91 53.92
CA PHE A 648 25.63 -1.73 52.50
C PHE A 648 24.14 -1.72 52.24
N SER A 649 23.35 -2.47 53.01
CA SER A 649 21.91 -2.63 52.77
C SER A 649 21.07 -2.35 53.99
N VAL A 650 19.78 -2.03 53.82
CA VAL A 650 18.87 -1.79 54.93
C VAL A 650 18.45 -3.10 55.59
N VAL A 651 18.18 -3.06 56.89
CA VAL A 651 17.58 -4.20 57.60
C VAL A 651 16.11 -4.30 57.22
N THR A 652 15.66 -5.49 56.82
CA THR A 652 14.29 -5.70 56.34
C THR A 652 13.41 -6.56 57.23
N GLU A 653 14.03 -7.43 58.03
CA GLU A 653 13.31 -8.33 58.96
C GLU A 653 14.07 -8.46 60.26
N ALA A 654 13.31 -8.52 61.36
CA ALA A 654 13.87 -8.89 62.66
C ALA A 654 12.87 -9.75 63.43
N SER A 655 13.38 -10.72 64.18
CA SER A 655 12.57 -11.55 65.05
C SER A 655 13.28 -11.93 66.34
N LEU A 656 12.50 -12.15 67.38
CA LEU A 656 12.99 -12.58 68.72
C LEU A 656 12.28 -13.87 69.13
N GLN A 657 13.05 -14.89 69.40
CA GLN A 657 12.59 -16.14 70.00
C GLN A 657 13.00 -16.16 71.49
N VAL A 658 12.04 -16.38 72.39
CA VAL A 658 12.24 -16.44 73.83
C VAL A 658 12.06 -17.86 74.37
N ASN A 659 13.04 -18.42 75.08
CA ASN A 659 13.00 -19.74 75.69
C ASN A 659 12.65 -20.90 74.68
N GLY A 660 13.03 -20.76 73.44
CA GLY A 660 12.70 -21.76 72.37
C GLY A 660 11.23 -21.80 71.98
N GLY A 661 10.45 -20.77 72.31
CA GLY A 661 9.08 -20.60 71.77
C GLY A 661 9.05 -20.22 70.30
N GLU A 662 7.89 -19.84 69.81
CA GLU A 662 7.76 -19.34 68.41
C GLU A 662 8.48 -17.97 68.31
N PRO A 663 9.19 -17.70 67.20
CA PRO A 663 9.77 -16.39 66.93
C PRO A 663 8.66 -15.32 66.78
N THR A 664 8.86 -14.17 67.40
CA THR A 664 8.00 -13.00 67.29
C THR A 664 8.70 -11.96 66.43
N GLU A 665 8.02 -11.50 65.36
CA GLU A 665 8.54 -10.40 64.55
C GLU A 665 8.62 -9.11 65.38
N LEU A 666 9.70 -8.38 65.19
CA LEU A 666 9.93 -7.08 65.84
C LEU A 666 10.01 -6.00 64.77
N SER A 667 9.39 -4.86 65.06
CA SER A 667 9.57 -3.65 64.26
C SER A 667 10.71 -2.79 64.87
N PRO A 668 11.40 -2.00 64.04
CA PRO A 668 12.33 -0.99 64.53
C PRO A 668 11.69 -0.03 65.55
N SER A 669 12.50 0.58 66.41
CA SER A 669 12.00 1.46 67.43
C SER A 669 11.29 2.72 66.88
N ASP A 670 11.56 3.14 65.68
CA ASP A 670 10.87 4.20 64.96
C ASP A 670 9.69 3.71 64.12
N GLY A 671 9.52 2.39 63.96
CA GLY A 671 8.42 1.72 63.26
C GLY A 671 8.64 1.49 61.77
N LEU A 672 9.80 1.84 61.20
CA LEU A 672 10.12 1.72 59.78
C LEU A 672 11.41 0.93 59.56
N PHE A 673 11.41 0.00 58.61
CA PHE A 673 12.61 -0.67 58.12
C PHE A 673 13.18 0.13 56.93
N ASP A 674 13.96 1.17 57.23
CA ASP A 674 14.43 2.12 56.20
C ASP A 674 15.91 2.54 56.39
N SER A 675 16.61 1.85 57.29
CA SER A 675 17.98 2.23 57.63
C SER A 675 18.94 1.04 57.68
N GLU A 676 20.21 1.29 57.38
CA GLU A 676 21.34 0.38 57.64
C GLU A 676 21.61 0.19 59.12
N ASN A 677 21.07 1.07 59.99
CA ASN A 677 21.26 1.05 61.42
C ASN A 677 19.91 1.12 62.11
N GLU A 678 19.43 -0.02 62.58
CA GLU A 678 18.16 -0.12 63.28
C GLU A 678 18.27 -0.49 64.75
N GLU A 679 17.29 -0.09 65.51
CA GLU A 679 17.20 -0.44 66.91
C GLU A 679 15.85 -1.15 67.18
N PHE A 680 15.92 -2.31 67.85
CA PHE A 680 14.76 -3.12 68.16
C PHE A 680 14.58 -3.28 69.68
N GLY A 681 13.39 -2.97 70.18
CA GLY A 681 13.02 -3.12 71.55
C GLY A 681 12.02 -4.26 71.75
N ALA A 682 12.28 -5.17 72.64
CA ALA A 682 11.33 -6.18 73.07
C ALA A 682 10.94 -5.93 74.54
N ASP A 683 9.62 -5.77 74.79
CA ASP A 683 9.07 -5.59 76.14
C ASP A 683 9.06 -6.92 76.88
N SER A 684 9.79 -6.98 78.01
CA SER A 684 9.83 -8.14 78.89
C SER A 684 8.77 -8.12 79.96
N GLY A 685 7.84 -7.13 79.95
CA GLY A 685 6.82 -6.95 80.98
C GLY A 685 5.95 -8.18 81.23
N SER A 686 5.65 -8.94 80.16
CA SER A 686 4.84 -10.16 80.18
C SER A 686 5.63 -11.43 80.52
N TRP A 687 6.96 -11.39 80.69
CA TRP A 687 7.76 -12.59 80.93
C TRP A 687 7.80 -12.89 82.48
N ASP A 688 7.93 -14.19 82.76
CA ASP A 688 8.10 -14.60 84.16
C ASP A 688 9.41 -14.09 84.75
N SER A 689 9.49 -13.96 86.11
CA SER A 689 10.76 -13.67 86.78
C SER A 689 11.74 -14.84 86.61
N GLY A 690 13.00 -14.54 86.27
CA GLY A 690 14.02 -15.59 86.07
C GLY A 690 14.88 -15.33 84.85
N THR A 691 15.73 -16.30 84.48
CA THR A 691 16.63 -16.20 83.36
C THR A 691 15.99 -16.76 82.09
N HIS A 692 15.89 -15.93 81.04
CA HIS A 692 15.37 -16.27 79.74
C HIS A 692 16.49 -16.43 78.73
N SER A 693 16.38 -17.45 77.81
CA SER A 693 17.24 -17.58 76.69
C SER A 693 16.63 -16.84 75.48
N LEU A 694 17.40 -15.96 74.88
CA LEU A 694 16.99 -15.11 73.80
C LEU A 694 17.75 -15.48 72.49
N VAL A 695 17.08 -15.63 71.40
CA VAL A 695 17.62 -15.75 70.04
C VAL A 695 17.01 -14.66 69.15
N PHE A 696 17.83 -13.63 68.91
CA PHE A 696 17.41 -12.53 67.96
C PHE A 696 18.01 -12.76 66.61
N GLU A 697 17.21 -12.63 65.62
CA GLU A 697 17.56 -12.80 64.20
C GLU A 697 17.24 -11.52 63.44
N ALA A 698 18.14 -11.10 62.54
CA ALA A 698 17.93 -9.97 61.66
C ALA A 698 18.35 -10.37 60.23
N VAL A 699 17.63 -9.82 59.24
CA VAL A 699 17.85 -10.05 57.81
C VAL A 699 17.96 -8.68 57.14
N ASP A 700 18.92 -8.55 56.22
CA ASP A 700 19.08 -7.38 55.37
C ASP A 700 18.30 -7.48 54.06
N GLU A 701 18.32 -6.41 53.25
CA GLU A 701 17.67 -6.36 51.94
C GLU A 701 18.31 -7.36 50.93
N ALA A 702 19.58 -7.70 51.07
CA ALA A 702 20.28 -8.69 50.25
C ALA A 702 19.95 -10.14 50.65
N GLY A 703 19.22 -10.33 51.77
CA GLY A 703 18.82 -11.64 52.29
C GLY A 703 19.86 -12.29 53.17
N ASN A 704 20.94 -11.57 53.56
CA ASN A 704 21.92 -12.10 54.52
C ASN A 704 21.33 -12.07 55.91
N ARG A 705 21.65 -13.08 56.71
CA ARG A 705 21.00 -13.38 57.96
C ARG A 705 22.01 -13.48 59.09
N SER A 706 21.74 -12.78 60.18
CA SER A 706 22.51 -12.86 61.44
C SER A 706 21.66 -13.33 62.60
N VAL A 707 22.28 -14.07 63.50
CA VAL A 707 21.61 -14.60 64.69
C VAL A 707 22.46 -14.29 65.89
N HIS A 708 21.87 -13.58 66.91
CA HIS A 708 22.49 -13.27 68.18
C HIS A 708 21.82 -14.03 69.34
N ARG A 709 22.60 -14.82 70.03
CA ARG A 709 22.11 -15.58 71.18
C ARG A 709 22.59 -14.92 72.48
N SER A 710 21.69 -14.68 73.38
CA SER A 710 21.96 -14.04 74.69
C SER A 710 21.05 -14.58 75.80
N SER A 711 21.30 -14.19 77.04
CA SER A 711 20.40 -14.46 78.14
C SER A 711 19.99 -13.15 78.82
N PHE A 712 18.78 -13.10 79.26
CA PHE A 712 18.25 -11.96 80.02
C PHE A 712 17.65 -12.45 81.35
N THR A 713 18.03 -11.81 82.49
CA THR A 713 17.47 -12.17 83.77
C THR A 713 16.52 -11.06 84.20
N LYS A 714 15.22 -11.39 84.24
CA LYS A 714 14.20 -10.52 84.75
C LYS A 714 14.18 -10.65 86.28
N PRO A 715 14.27 -9.51 87.05
CA PRO A 715 14.27 -9.52 88.46
C PRO A 715 13.11 -10.23 89.15
#